data_e7e81896f26a3b1a440f44cef297096c
#
_entry.id   e7e81896f26a3b1a440f44cef297096c
#
_cell.length_a   1.000
_cell.length_b   1.000
_cell.length_c   1.000
_cell.angle_alpha   90.00
_cell.angle_beta   90.00
_cell.angle_gamma   90.00
#
_symmetry.space_group_name_H-M   'P 1'
#
loop_
_entity.id
_entity.type
_entity.pdbx_description
1 polymer ?
#
loop_
_entity_poly.entity_id
_entity_poly.type
_entity_poly.pdbx_seq_one_letter_code
_entity_poly.pdbx_strand_id
1 'polypeptide(L)'
;MKFALLVTSIAALSAAPLSYIKDIQPIMNKQGCTSGPCHGGAKGKAGFKLSLRGYDPEFDYRAIMTDLSGRRFNRTEPEKSLVLLKPSMGVPHGGGLRFDTDSPHYKQILQWMKEGAAFGDPVAGTVTKLDVEPSEIFVPKAGPSRQMKIVAHYADGSERDVTNLTQYNSSVPQTSEVDEGGEVKTIRQGEAALLVRYEGKLSVVPVTVLAGKNGFAWSNPSENNYIDKHVNAKLARLRILPSELSSDAEFMRRVSFDLIGVPPTPAEIRAFVADKSDTAKKRSAMVDTLMARPEFVNHWSVKWGDLLQVSRTKLGEKGAWAFHEWIRDSLSSNKPYDKMVRELVTARGSTYLNPPANFFRFTAEPKVAMETSTQLFMGVRMTCAQCHDHPFEQWTQTQYYQLTAFFGKMAVKSGMDSEEGVVYDKREEFDIKHPKDGRVMNPKFLFANDKFNVRETELRESLADWLTARDNPYFAKAMANRMWSYFMGKGIIDPVDDIRASNPPSNAPLLEALTKDFLDHNFDVRHLIKTIVNSRTYQLSYKSNDWNGEDELNYSHALPRRLSAEQLYDAVQAATGSKRKLPEVPVEAKAQDFVDPHVAKGGFLDLFGRPERQTSCECERRTDVSLVQALNLLNGGTISDSIADPEGRIAKLLLKNVSNKDLVEELYLAALGRFPQAKEMTAANEYLAKGDRGEKAQDLMWALLNSNGFLFNQ
;
A
#
# COMPACT_ATOMS: atom_id res chain seq x y z
N MET A 1 18.03 76.28 -34.51
CA MET A 1 17.10 75.37 -33.87
C MET A 1 16.87 74.18 -34.78
N LYS A 2 17.47 73.01 -34.47
CA LYS A 2 17.24 71.75 -35.21
C LYS A 2 16.37 70.94 -34.33
N PHE A 3 15.11 70.68 -34.71
CA PHE A 3 14.22 69.76 -34.09
C PHE A 3 14.61 68.30 -34.53
N ALA A 4 15.05 67.50 -33.61
CA ALA A 4 15.22 66.04 -33.83
C ALA A 4 13.89 65.36 -33.49
N LEU A 5 13.23 64.77 -34.49
CA LEU A 5 12.08 63.91 -34.33
C LEU A 5 12.58 62.53 -33.77
N LEU A 6 12.23 62.23 -32.54
CA LEU A 6 12.43 60.92 -31.96
C LEU A 6 11.26 60.05 -32.44
N VAL A 7 11.51 59.15 -33.39
CA VAL A 7 10.55 58.07 -33.78
C VAL A 7 10.73 56.92 -32.82
N THR A 8 9.85 56.79 -31.82
CA THR A 8 9.71 55.62 -30.97
C THR A 8 8.98 54.56 -31.76
N SER A 9 9.72 53.58 -32.29
CA SER A 9 9.14 52.35 -32.83
C SER A 9 8.59 51.48 -31.68
N ILE A 10 7.26 51.47 -31.53
CA ILE A 10 6.56 50.48 -30.72
C ILE A 10 6.65 49.19 -31.50
N ALA A 11 7.57 48.29 -31.10
CA ALA A 11 7.56 46.92 -31.54
C ALA A 11 6.30 46.27 -30.94
N ALA A 12 5.29 46.05 -31.76
CA ALA A 12 4.19 45.19 -31.39
C ALA A 12 4.78 43.78 -31.14
N LEU A 13 4.79 43.33 -29.86
CA LEU A 13 5.03 41.92 -29.56
C LEU A 13 3.91 41.12 -30.25
N SER A 14 4.18 40.62 -31.43
CA SER A 14 3.31 39.62 -32.07
C SER A 14 3.36 38.40 -31.16
N ALA A 15 2.21 37.99 -30.58
CA ALA A 15 2.11 36.77 -29.85
C ALA A 15 2.60 35.61 -30.75
N ALA A 16 3.43 34.73 -30.21
CA ALA A 16 3.90 33.57 -30.96
C ALA A 16 2.69 32.74 -31.43
N PRO A 17 2.74 32.19 -32.66
CA PRO A 17 1.62 31.43 -33.20
C PRO A 17 1.30 30.22 -32.30
N LEU A 18 0.01 29.88 -32.20
CA LEU A 18 -0.45 28.77 -31.39
C LEU A 18 0.13 27.43 -31.91
N SER A 19 0.51 26.55 -30.98
CA SER A 19 1.06 25.23 -31.27
C SER A 19 0.21 24.10 -30.68
N TYR A 20 0.26 22.91 -31.30
CA TYR A 20 -0.42 21.75 -30.76
C TYR A 20 0.06 21.43 -29.36
N ILE A 21 1.37 21.37 -29.15
CA ILE A 21 2.00 20.92 -27.90
C ILE A 21 1.68 21.85 -26.73
N LYS A 22 1.85 23.16 -26.88
CA LYS A 22 1.67 24.11 -25.77
C LYS A 22 0.22 24.56 -25.57
N ASP A 23 -0.59 24.53 -26.65
CA ASP A 23 -1.88 25.21 -26.64
C ASP A 23 -3.08 24.29 -26.83
N ILE A 24 -2.98 23.25 -27.64
CA ILE A 24 -4.11 22.40 -28.02
C ILE A 24 -4.14 21.09 -27.23
N GLN A 25 -3.01 20.42 -27.10
CA GLN A 25 -2.92 19.18 -26.31
C GLN A 25 -3.42 19.36 -24.88
N PRO A 26 -3.04 20.43 -24.14
CA PRO A 26 -3.56 20.67 -22.79
C PRO A 26 -5.09 20.81 -22.74
N ILE A 27 -5.68 21.46 -23.73
CA ILE A 27 -7.16 21.55 -23.85
C ILE A 27 -7.76 20.15 -24.04
N MET A 28 -7.21 19.35 -24.94
CA MET A 28 -7.71 17.98 -25.19
C MET A 28 -7.57 17.10 -23.96
N ASN A 29 -6.50 17.25 -23.21
CA ASN A 29 -6.28 16.55 -21.95
C ASN A 29 -7.28 17.00 -20.87
N LYS A 30 -7.48 18.31 -20.72
CA LYS A 30 -8.44 18.90 -19.76
C LYS A 30 -9.87 18.45 -20.05
N GLN A 31 -10.28 18.50 -21.32
CA GLN A 31 -11.63 18.12 -21.77
C GLN A 31 -11.85 16.60 -21.81
N GLY A 32 -10.83 15.80 -21.42
CA GLY A 32 -10.91 14.35 -21.32
C GLY A 32 -10.93 13.60 -22.66
N CYS A 33 -10.61 14.27 -23.79
CA CYS A 33 -10.56 13.63 -25.10
C CYS A 33 -9.56 12.47 -25.12
N THR A 34 -8.43 12.62 -24.42
CA THR A 34 -7.35 11.64 -24.30
C THR A 34 -7.54 10.65 -23.13
N SER A 35 -8.69 10.67 -22.45
CA SER A 35 -8.97 9.75 -21.35
C SER A 35 -9.30 8.33 -21.83
N GLY A 36 -9.10 7.31 -20.98
CA GLY A 36 -9.35 5.92 -21.28
C GLY A 36 -10.79 5.61 -21.76
N PRO A 37 -11.85 6.13 -21.12
CA PRO A 37 -13.23 5.98 -21.59
C PRO A 37 -13.53 6.66 -22.92
N CYS A 38 -12.72 7.64 -23.32
CA CYS A 38 -12.84 8.37 -24.60
C CYS A 38 -11.85 7.83 -25.65
N HIS A 39 -11.06 8.70 -26.27
CA HIS A 39 -10.18 8.33 -27.39
C HIS A 39 -8.81 7.78 -26.92
N GLY A 40 -8.43 7.95 -25.64
CA GLY A 40 -7.19 7.42 -25.06
C GLY A 40 -7.21 5.94 -24.72
N GLY A 41 -8.33 5.23 -24.90
CA GLY A 41 -8.40 3.78 -24.70
C GLY A 41 -7.60 3.00 -25.74
N ALA A 42 -7.28 1.72 -25.45
CA ALA A 42 -6.42 0.89 -26.29
C ALA A 42 -6.85 0.82 -27.75
N LYS A 43 -8.15 0.82 -28.02
CA LYS A 43 -8.76 0.81 -29.37
C LYS A 43 -9.29 2.18 -29.81
N GLY A 44 -9.23 3.21 -28.96
CA GLY A 44 -9.92 4.47 -29.17
C GLY A 44 -11.44 4.33 -29.22
N LYS A 45 -12.14 5.28 -29.83
CA LYS A 45 -13.60 5.29 -30.04
C LYS A 45 -13.94 5.62 -31.49
N ALA A 46 -14.80 4.83 -32.10
CA ALA A 46 -15.30 5.06 -33.46
C ALA A 46 -14.21 5.31 -34.52
N GLY A 47 -13.10 4.56 -34.46
CA GLY A 47 -11.97 4.71 -35.38
C GLY A 47 -11.09 5.93 -35.11
N PHE A 48 -11.30 6.66 -34.02
CA PHE A 48 -10.42 7.74 -33.56
C PHE A 48 -9.74 7.31 -32.27
N LYS A 49 -8.41 7.18 -32.32
CA LYS A 49 -7.54 6.87 -31.20
C LYS A 49 -6.60 8.03 -30.95
N LEU A 50 -6.45 8.37 -29.68
CA LEU A 50 -5.42 9.27 -29.17
C LEU A 50 -4.57 8.50 -28.15
N SER A 51 -3.40 9.02 -27.83
CA SER A 51 -2.60 8.49 -26.75
C SER A 51 -3.26 8.79 -25.41
N LEU A 52 -3.14 7.86 -24.45
CA LEU A 52 -3.73 8.06 -23.14
C LEU A 52 -3.10 9.26 -22.46
N ARG A 53 -3.91 10.29 -22.18
CA ARG A 53 -3.50 11.54 -21.54
C ARG A 53 -2.40 12.30 -22.30
N GLY A 54 -2.32 12.12 -23.61
CA GLY A 54 -1.40 12.89 -24.46
C GLY A 54 0.07 12.49 -24.33
N TYR A 55 0.38 11.25 -23.90
CA TYR A 55 1.78 10.83 -23.72
C TYR A 55 2.58 10.74 -25.03
N ASP A 56 1.93 10.70 -26.18
CA ASP A 56 2.52 10.63 -27.51
C ASP A 56 1.95 11.74 -28.41
N PRO A 57 2.42 12.97 -28.25
CA PRO A 57 1.86 14.13 -28.95
C PRO A 57 2.00 14.03 -30.48
N GLU A 58 3.04 13.39 -31.01
CA GLU A 58 3.22 13.19 -32.44
C GLU A 58 2.15 12.26 -33.02
N PHE A 59 1.87 11.17 -32.30
CA PHE A 59 0.78 10.25 -32.66
C PHE A 59 -0.57 10.97 -32.67
N ASP A 60 -0.86 11.75 -31.62
CA ASP A 60 -2.13 12.46 -31.46
C ASP A 60 -2.34 13.52 -32.53
N TYR A 61 -1.29 14.32 -32.80
CA TYR A 61 -1.32 15.31 -33.85
C TYR A 61 -1.57 14.67 -35.23
N ARG A 62 -0.85 13.59 -35.56
CA ARG A 62 -1.07 12.84 -36.81
C ARG A 62 -2.47 12.26 -36.89
N ALA A 63 -2.99 11.69 -35.80
CA ALA A 63 -4.34 11.16 -35.74
C ALA A 63 -5.43 12.23 -36.01
N ILE A 64 -5.18 13.48 -35.66
CA ILE A 64 -6.07 14.61 -35.93
C ILE A 64 -5.92 15.09 -37.38
N MET A 65 -4.67 15.28 -37.83
CA MET A 65 -4.34 16.04 -39.03
C MET A 65 -4.38 15.23 -40.31
N THR A 66 -3.98 13.94 -40.26
CA THR A 66 -3.70 13.16 -41.47
C THR A 66 -4.43 11.82 -41.56
N ASP A 67 -4.79 11.20 -40.44
CA ASP A 67 -5.47 9.91 -40.48
C ASP A 67 -6.80 9.97 -41.27
N LEU A 68 -7.08 8.91 -42.04
CA LEU A 68 -8.26 8.81 -42.88
C LEU A 68 -8.36 10.01 -43.86
N SER A 69 -7.23 10.36 -44.49
CA SER A 69 -7.11 11.48 -45.43
C SER A 69 -7.51 12.82 -44.83
N GLY A 70 -7.20 13.05 -43.57
CA GLY A 70 -7.50 14.31 -42.89
C GLY A 70 -8.97 14.53 -42.54
N ARG A 71 -9.77 13.46 -42.48
CA ARG A 71 -11.24 13.53 -42.24
C ARG A 71 -11.62 14.42 -41.05
N ARG A 72 -10.73 14.53 -40.03
CA ARG A 72 -11.02 15.24 -38.77
C ARG A 72 -10.71 16.71 -38.82
N PHE A 73 -9.92 17.14 -39.81
CA PHE A 73 -9.43 18.49 -39.97
C PHE A 73 -9.80 19.04 -41.37
N ASN A 74 -10.68 20.02 -41.42
CA ASN A 74 -11.02 20.72 -42.65
C ASN A 74 -10.17 21.96 -42.81
N ARG A 75 -9.22 21.97 -43.75
CA ARG A 75 -8.28 23.07 -43.97
C ARG A 75 -8.94 24.29 -44.59
N THR A 76 -9.98 24.09 -45.39
CA THR A 76 -10.65 25.20 -46.13
C THR A 76 -11.65 25.91 -45.22
N GLU A 77 -12.39 25.13 -44.41
CA GLU A 77 -13.42 25.65 -43.51
C GLU A 77 -13.19 25.04 -42.11
N PRO A 78 -12.20 25.62 -41.32
CA PRO A 78 -11.82 25.03 -40.04
C PRO A 78 -12.99 24.81 -39.06
N GLU A 79 -14.01 25.67 -39.11
CA GLU A 79 -15.22 25.58 -38.30
C GLU A 79 -16.00 24.28 -38.55
N LYS A 80 -15.87 23.68 -39.75
CA LYS A 80 -16.52 22.40 -40.14
C LYS A 80 -15.66 21.18 -39.80
N SER A 81 -14.55 21.34 -39.11
CA SER A 81 -13.70 20.23 -38.67
C SER A 81 -14.40 19.35 -37.65
N LEU A 82 -14.36 18.01 -37.82
CA LEU A 82 -14.97 17.08 -36.85
C LEU A 82 -14.37 17.17 -35.46
N VAL A 83 -13.08 17.60 -35.34
CA VAL A 83 -12.43 17.82 -34.05
C VAL A 83 -13.03 19.01 -33.28
N LEU A 84 -13.77 19.91 -33.92
CA LEU A 84 -14.55 20.98 -33.32
C LEU A 84 -16.04 20.62 -33.21
N LEU A 85 -16.64 20.13 -34.30
CA LEU A 85 -18.07 19.86 -34.38
C LEU A 85 -18.54 18.77 -33.39
N LYS A 86 -17.74 17.71 -33.17
CA LYS A 86 -18.14 16.63 -32.28
C LYS A 86 -18.11 17.07 -30.80
N PRO A 87 -17.03 17.62 -30.25
CA PRO A 87 -16.99 18.06 -28.86
C PRO A 87 -17.97 19.19 -28.54
N SER A 88 -18.35 20.02 -29.50
CA SER A 88 -19.34 21.10 -29.35
C SER A 88 -20.78 20.66 -29.65
N MET A 89 -21.01 19.37 -29.93
CA MET A 89 -22.34 18.82 -30.33
C MET A 89 -22.92 19.45 -31.58
N GLY A 90 -22.13 20.07 -32.44
CA GLY A 90 -22.54 20.49 -33.78
C GLY A 90 -22.90 19.31 -34.69
N VAL A 91 -22.40 18.11 -34.36
CA VAL A 91 -22.82 16.79 -34.87
C VAL A 91 -22.83 15.80 -33.70
N PRO A 92 -23.61 14.71 -33.80
CA PRO A 92 -23.74 13.74 -32.71
C PRO A 92 -22.38 13.22 -32.22
N HIS A 93 -22.16 13.26 -30.91
CA HIS A 93 -20.93 12.83 -30.24
C HIS A 93 -21.25 11.91 -29.04
N GLY A 94 -20.82 10.64 -29.09
CA GLY A 94 -21.04 9.69 -28.02
C GLY A 94 -20.36 10.06 -26.68
N GLY A 95 -19.40 11.01 -26.71
CA GLY A 95 -18.79 11.60 -25.52
C GLY A 95 -19.55 12.79 -24.90
N GLY A 96 -20.66 13.22 -25.54
CA GLY A 96 -21.43 14.40 -25.13
C GLY A 96 -20.73 15.71 -25.42
N LEU A 97 -21.29 16.80 -24.89
CA LEU A 97 -20.73 18.15 -24.94
C LEU A 97 -19.43 18.21 -24.11
N ARG A 98 -18.39 18.79 -24.68
CA ARG A 98 -17.10 19.00 -24.01
C ARG A 98 -16.80 20.50 -23.82
N PHE A 99 -17.18 21.32 -24.76
CA PHE A 99 -17.08 22.77 -24.69
C PHE A 99 -18.09 23.40 -25.66
N ASP A 100 -18.61 24.56 -25.30
CA ASP A 100 -19.48 25.36 -26.15
C ASP A 100 -18.70 26.11 -27.22
N THR A 101 -19.38 26.53 -28.29
CA THR A 101 -18.76 27.26 -29.40
C THR A 101 -18.27 28.68 -29.04
N ASP A 102 -18.78 29.27 -27.96
CA ASP A 102 -18.34 30.56 -27.42
C ASP A 102 -17.23 30.42 -26.36
N SER A 103 -16.91 29.18 -25.93
CA SER A 103 -15.88 28.92 -24.92
C SER A 103 -14.48 29.32 -25.39
N PRO A 104 -13.57 29.72 -24.45
CA PRO A 104 -12.17 30.00 -24.76
C PRO A 104 -11.49 28.81 -25.46
N HIS A 105 -11.79 27.57 -25.06
CA HIS A 105 -11.19 26.36 -25.62
C HIS A 105 -11.55 26.17 -27.09
N TYR A 106 -12.83 26.32 -27.46
CA TYR A 106 -13.26 26.26 -28.86
C TYR A 106 -12.57 27.33 -29.71
N LYS A 107 -12.57 28.57 -29.24
CA LYS A 107 -11.94 29.73 -29.95
C LYS A 107 -10.45 29.51 -30.15
N GLN A 108 -9.74 29.00 -29.16
CA GLN A 108 -8.30 28.72 -29.24
C GLN A 108 -7.98 27.59 -30.23
N ILE A 109 -8.75 26.50 -30.23
CA ILE A 109 -8.58 25.43 -31.23
C ILE A 109 -8.86 25.95 -32.63
N LEU A 110 -9.93 26.71 -32.83
CA LEU A 110 -10.27 27.29 -34.12
C LEU A 110 -9.20 28.27 -34.62
N GLN A 111 -8.66 29.11 -33.72
CA GLN A 111 -7.59 30.02 -34.06
C GLN A 111 -6.32 29.28 -34.50
N TRP A 112 -5.89 28.28 -33.73
CA TRP A 112 -4.78 27.40 -34.10
C TRP A 112 -4.95 26.79 -35.50
N MET A 113 -6.14 26.34 -35.81
CA MET A 113 -6.47 25.78 -37.13
C MET A 113 -6.32 26.83 -38.23
N LYS A 114 -6.80 28.08 -38.01
CA LYS A 114 -6.69 29.21 -38.95
C LYS A 114 -5.27 29.69 -39.15
N GLU A 115 -4.42 29.54 -38.14
CA GLU A 115 -2.97 29.88 -38.18
C GLU A 115 -2.13 28.80 -38.86
N GLY A 116 -2.74 27.73 -39.39
CA GLY A 116 -2.04 26.64 -40.11
C GLY A 116 -1.75 25.41 -39.28
N ALA A 117 -2.29 25.33 -38.07
CA ALA A 117 -2.25 24.18 -37.17
C ALA A 117 -0.83 23.67 -36.89
N ALA A 118 0.10 24.56 -36.47
CA ALA A 118 1.47 24.19 -36.18
C ALA A 118 1.57 23.13 -35.07
N PHE A 119 2.50 22.16 -35.24
CA PHE A 119 2.77 21.16 -34.23
C PHE A 119 3.47 21.73 -32.99
N GLY A 120 4.46 22.60 -33.24
CA GLY A 120 5.35 23.17 -32.22
C GLY A 120 6.62 22.34 -32.01
N ASP A 121 7.51 22.86 -31.19
CA ASP A 121 8.74 22.18 -30.81
C ASP A 121 8.48 21.30 -29.57
N PRO A 122 8.59 19.96 -29.68
CA PRO A 122 8.33 19.06 -28.56
C PRO A 122 9.35 19.20 -27.42
N VAL A 123 10.58 19.63 -27.72
CA VAL A 123 11.60 19.85 -26.69
C VAL A 123 11.32 21.16 -25.94
N ALA A 124 11.16 22.25 -26.67
CA ALA A 124 10.85 23.57 -26.11
C ALA A 124 9.51 23.59 -25.37
N GLY A 125 8.53 22.84 -25.84
CA GLY A 125 7.19 22.71 -25.24
C GLY A 125 7.10 21.76 -24.06
N THR A 126 8.18 21.09 -23.68
CA THR A 126 8.18 20.18 -22.52
C THR A 126 8.06 20.97 -21.20
N VAL A 127 7.09 20.57 -20.35
CA VAL A 127 6.95 21.13 -19.00
C VAL A 127 8.05 20.55 -18.11
N THR A 128 8.85 21.42 -17.51
CA THR A 128 9.96 21.03 -16.62
C THR A 128 9.54 21.00 -15.16
N LYS A 129 8.70 21.97 -14.73
CA LYS A 129 8.26 22.16 -13.34
C LYS A 129 6.84 22.73 -13.29
N LEU A 130 6.13 22.45 -12.21
CA LEU A 130 4.90 23.14 -11.82
C LEU A 130 5.12 23.86 -10.49
N ASP A 131 4.78 25.13 -10.42
CA ASP A 131 4.62 25.85 -9.17
C ASP A 131 3.12 25.89 -8.82
N VAL A 132 2.82 25.49 -7.60
CA VAL A 132 1.45 25.33 -7.10
C VAL A 132 1.27 26.20 -5.86
N GLU A 133 0.32 27.11 -5.90
CA GLU A 133 -0.04 27.98 -4.77
C GLU A 133 -1.54 27.83 -4.45
N PRO A 134 -1.92 27.66 -3.16
CA PRO A 134 -1.03 27.41 -2.02
C PRO A 134 -0.42 26.00 -2.07
N SER A 135 0.77 25.82 -1.49
CA SER A 135 1.44 24.51 -1.39
C SER A 135 0.83 23.60 -0.31
N GLU A 136 0.03 24.17 0.59
CA GLU A 136 -0.74 23.46 1.63
C GLU A 136 -2.00 24.27 1.96
N ILE A 137 -3.10 23.59 2.25
CA ILE A 137 -4.33 24.19 2.75
C ILE A 137 -4.59 23.69 4.16
N PHE A 138 -4.50 24.57 5.15
CA PHE A 138 -4.77 24.27 6.54
C PHE A 138 -5.85 25.24 7.07
N VAL A 139 -7.00 24.70 7.45
CA VAL A 139 -8.14 25.51 7.91
C VAL A 139 -8.64 25.05 9.28
N PRO A 140 -9.01 25.99 10.17
CA PRO A 140 -9.43 25.67 11.54
C PRO A 140 -10.84 25.04 11.61
N LYS A 141 -11.61 25.09 10.54
CA LYS A 141 -12.93 24.47 10.38
C LYS A 141 -13.33 24.40 8.92
N ALA A 142 -14.25 23.51 8.58
CA ALA A 142 -14.85 23.44 7.24
C ALA A 142 -15.61 24.73 6.87
N GLY A 143 -15.76 24.95 5.54
CA GLY A 143 -16.53 26.03 4.94
C GLY A 143 -15.71 26.99 4.07
N PRO A 144 -14.51 27.46 4.45
CA PRO A 144 -13.74 28.36 3.57
C PRO A 144 -13.33 27.70 2.27
N SER A 145 -13.50 28.42 1.15
CA SER A 145 -12.88 28.02 -0.13
C SER A 145 -11.50 28.70 -0.33
N ARG A 146 -10.69 28.13 -1.22
CA ARG A 146 -9.37 28.62 -1.59
C ARG A 146 -9.17 28.45 -3.07
N GLN A 147 -8.76 29.50 -3.76
CA GLN A 147 -8.36 29.43 -5.16
C GLN A 147 -6.90 28.97 -5.25
N MET A 148 -6.65 27.97 -6.09
CA MET A 148 -5.32 27.54 -6.47
C MET A 148 -4.84 28.35 -7.67
N LYS A 149 -3.52 28.52 -7.76
CA LYS A 149 -2.82 29.08 -8.92
C LYS A 149 -1.73 28.11 -9.32
N ILE A 150 -1.71 27.73 -10.59
CA ILE A 150 -0.74 26.78 -11.13
C ILE A 150 0.05 27.46 -12.25
N VAL A 151 1.37 27.51 -12.09
CA VAL A 151 2.29 28.05 -13.11
C VAL A 151 3.17 26.91 -13.64
N ALA A 152 3.12 26.71 -14.95
CA ALA A 152 3.98 25.75 -15.65
C ALA A 152 5.22 26.46 -16.18
N HIS A 153 6.40 25.85 -15.93
CA HIS A 153 7.69 26.25 -16.50
C HIS A 153 8.03 25.31 -17.65
N TYR A 154 8.40 25.87 -18.79
CA TYR A 154 8.74 25.11 -19.99
C TYR A 154 10.25 25.04 -20.20
N ALA A 155 10.70 24.07 -21.00
CA ALA A 155 12.13 23.88 -21.30
C ALA A 155 12.76 25.03 -22.06
N ASP A 156 11.98 25.86 -22.77
CA ASP A 156 12.43 27.11 -23.43
C ASP A 156 12.56 28.30 -22.48
N GLY A 157 12.35 28.09 -21.18
CA GLY A 157 12.40 29.12 -20.14
C GLY A 157 11.13 29.97 -20.02
N SER A 158 10.09 29.72 -20.83
CA SER A 158 8.81 30.43 -20.71
C SER A 158 7.98 29.90 -19.53
N GLU A 159 7.15 30.78 -18.98
CA GLU A 159 6.21 30.44 -17.90
C GLU A 159 4.77 30.76 -18.34
N ARG A 160 3.81 30.00 -17.85
CA ARG A 160 2.40 30.20 -18.15
C ARG A 160 1.52 29.79 -16.96
N ASP A 161 0.52 30.63 -16.67
CA ASP A 161 -0.59 30.23 -15.79
C ASP A 161 -1.45 29.20 -16.52
N VAL A 162 -1.51 28.01 -15.95
CA VAL A 162 -2.23 26.86 -16.50
C VAL A 162 -3.35 26.38 -15.58
N THR A 163 -3.76 27.21 -14.63
CA THR A 163 -4.78 26.85 -13.62
C THR A 163 -6.04 26.26 -14.27
N ASN A 164 -6.57 26.89 -15.30
CA ASN A 164 -7.78 26.42 -16.00
C ASN A 164 -7.55 25.22 -16.95
N LEU A 165 -6.30 24.88 -17.26
CA LEU A 165 -5.91 23.74 -18.09
C LEU A 165 -5.47 22.54 -17.26
N THR A 166 -5.31 22.73 -15.96
CA THR A 166 -4.88 21.70 -15.02
C THR A 166 -6.03 20.77 -14.64
N GLN A 167 -5.74 19.49 -14.52
CA GLN A 167 -6.67 18.47 -14.00
C GLN A 167 -6.49 18.37 -12.49
N TYR A 168 -7.61 18.39 -11.77
CA TYR A 168 -7.67 18.33 -10.32
C TYR A 168 -8.43 17.10 -9.84
N ASN A 169 -7.96 16.47 -8.76
CA ASN A 169 -8.69 15.40 -8.07
C ASN A 169 -8.40 15.47 -6.57
N SER A 170 -9.40 15.19 -5.75
CA SER A 170 -9.23 15.01 -4.31
C SER A 170 -9.12 13.53 -3.97
N SER A 171 -8.21 13.16 -3.07
CA SER A 171 -8.10 11.79 -2.55
C SER A 171 -9.26 11.44 -1.60
N VAL A 172 -9.87 12.45 -0.94
CA VAL A 172 -11.00 12.31 -0.03
C VAL A 172 -12.02 13.42 -0.32
N PRO A 173 -12.91 13.24 -1.33
CA PRO A 173 -13.89 14.27 -1.71
C PRO A 173 -14.80 14.70 -0.57
N GLN A 174 -15.06 13.82 0.41
CA GLN A 174 -15.88 14.13 1.59
C GLN A 174 -15.21 15.15 2.53
N THR A 175 -13.87 15.28 2.47
CA THR A 175 -13.11 16.27 3.27
C THR A 175 -12.90 17.56 2.49
N SER A 176 -12.53 17.48 1.22
CA SER A 176 -12.37 18.62 0.33
C SER A 176 -12.64 18.25 -1.12
N GLU A 177 -13.33 19.12 -1.84
CA GLU A 177 -13.52 19.04 -3.29
C GLU A 177 -12.75 20.17 -3.98
N VAL A 178 -12.43 19.94 -5.24
CA VAL A 178 -11.79 20.94 -6.10
C VAL A 178 -12.52 20.95 -7.45
N ASP A 179 -12.91 22.13 -7.92
CA ASP A 179 -13.58 22.30 -9.19
C ASP A 179 -12.60 22.35 -10.38
N GLU A 180 -13.14 22.47 -11.58
CA GLU A 180 -12.33 22.54 -12.81
C GLU A 180 -11.47 23.80 -12.91
N GLY A 181 -11.85 24.89 -12.23
CA GLY A 181 -11.14 26.14 -12.15
C GLY A 181 -10.07 26.20 -11.05
N GLY A 182 -9.97 25.15 -10.23
CA GLY A 182 -9.02 25.08 -9.12
C GLY A 182 -9.53 25.74 -7.83
N GLU A 183 -10.84 26.01 -7.69
CA GLU A 183 -11.41 26.42 -6.41
C GLU A 183 -11.58 25.19 -5.50
N VAL A 184 -10.91 25.20 -4.34
CA VAL A 184 -10.95 24.15 -3.33
C VAL A 184 -11.98 24.50 -2.28
N LYS A 185 -12.97 23.62 -2.08
CA LYS A 185 -13.99 23.72 -1.02
C LYS A 185 -13.68 22.73 0.10
N THR A 186 -13.64 23.23 1.33
CA THR A 186 -13.46 22.37 2.52
C THR A 186 -14.82 22.01 3.11
N ILE A 187 -15.11 20.70 3.26
CA ILE A 187 -16.47 20.18 3.51
C ILE A 187 -16.61 19.69 4.94
N ARG A 188 -15.69 18.83 5.41
CA ARG A 188 -15.72 18.31 6.78
C ARG A 188 -14.31 18.14 7.34
N GLN A 189 -14.21 17.94 8.65
CA GLN A 189 -12.99 17.57 9.34
C GLN A 189 -12.31 16.37 8.67
N GLY A 190 -10.97 16.42 8.57
CA GLY A 190 -10.13 15.35 8.05
C GLY A 190 -8.94 15.86 7.27
N GLU A 191 -8.24 14.93 6.67
CA GLU A 191 -7.10 15.19 5.80
C GLU A 191 -7.41 14.66 4.39
N ALA A 192 -6.96 15.38 3.38
CA ALA A 192 -7.03 14.99 1.97
C ALA A 192 -5.77 15.45 1.24
N ALA A 193 -5.52 14.87 0.08
CA ALA A 193 -4.49 15.31 -0.84
C ALA A 193 -5.15 15.71 -2.16
N LEU A 194 -4.88 16.91 -2.66
CA LEU A 194 -5.34 17.35 -3.97
C LEU A 194 -4.25 17.03 -4.98
N LEU A 195 -4.58 16.22 -5.97
CA LEU A 195 -3.75 15.95 -7.13
C LEU A 195 -3.91 17.08 -8.14
N VAL A 196 -2.79 17.69 -8.49
CA VAL A 196 -2.65 18.76 -9.49
C VAL A 196 -1.84 18.21 -10.65
N ARG A 197 -2.45 18.08 -11.82
CA ARG A 197 -1.81 17.45 -12.96
C ARG A 197 -1.88 18.30 -14.21
N TYR A 198 -0.73 18.50 -14.84
CA TYR A 198 -0.60 19.20 -16.11
C TYR A 198 0.54 18.61 -16.94
N GLU A 199 0.25 18.19 -18.19
CA GLU A 199 1.21 17.71 -19.21
C GLU A 199 2.32 16.79 -18.65
N GLY A 200 1.90 15.66 -18.06
CA GLY A 200 2.81 14.66 -17.49
C GLY A 200 3.47 15.04 -16.16
N LYS A 201 3.31 16.28 -15.68
CA LYS A 201 3.75 16.69 -14.34
C LYS A 201 2.64 16.52 -13.32
N LEU A 202 3.03 16.10 -12.12
CA LEU A 202 2.14 15.88 -11.00
C LEU A 202 2.66 16.62 -9.78
N SER A 203 1.76 17.30 -9.07
CA SER A 203 2.02 17.88 -7.75
C SER A 203 0.89 17.51 -6.80
N VAL A 204 1.16 17.53 -5.50
CA VAL A 204 0.18 17.20 -4.46
C VAL A 204 0.11 18.34 -3.46
N VAL A 205 -1.10 18.80 -3.15
CA VAL A 205 -1.37 19.82 -2.14
C VAL A 205 -2.10 19.15 -0.96
N PRO A 206 -1.47 19.06 0.21
CA PRO A 206 -2.12 18.58 1.41
C PRO A 206 -3.24 19.52 1.84
N VAL A 207 -4.39 18.96 2.20
CA VAL A 207 -5.51 19.70 2.78
C VAL A 207 -5.80 19.15 4.17
N THR A 208 -5.80 20.00 5.17
CA THR A 208 -6.15 19.67 6.54
C THR A 208 -7.29 20.56 7.02
N VAL A 209 -8.37 19.94 7.46
CA VAL A 209 -9.54 20.61 8.02
C VAL A 209 -9.71 20.16 9.47
N LEU A 210 -9.55 21.09 10.41
CA LEU A 210 -9.71 20.80 11.85
C LEU A 210 -11.19 20.68 12.24
N ALA A 211 -11.43 20.06 13.41
CA ALA A 211 -12.76 19.83 13.96
C ALA A 211 -13.55 21.10 14.29
N GLY A 212 -12.88 22.25 14.41
CA GLY A 212 -13.52 23.48 14.86
C GLY A 212 -14.00 23.48 16.32
N LYS A 213 -13.62 22.45 17.10
CA LYS A 213 -13.95 22.34 18.52
C LYS A 213 -13.14 23.33 19.35
N ASN A 214 -13.81 23.97 20.32
CA ASN A 214 -13.17 24.85 21.31
C ASN A 214 -12.65 24.04 22.51
N GLY A 215 -11.72 24.63 23.29
CA GLY A 215 -11.24 24.04 24.53
C GLY A 215 -10.16 22.97 24.37
N PHE A 216 -9.54 22.84 23.18
CA PHE A 216 -8.39 21.94 23.02
C PHE A 216 -7.21 22.38 23.87
N ALA A 217 -6.72 21.46 24.70
CA ALA A 217 -5.47 21.63 25.45
C ALA A 217 -4.60 20.40 25.20
N TRP A 218 -3.40 20.61 24.69
CA TRP A 218 -2.46 19.50 24.46
C TRP A 218 -2.00 18.90 25.80
N SER A 219 -2.15 17.58 25.94
CA SER A 219 -1.84 16.86 27.19
C SER A 219 -0.35 16.66 27.44
N ASN A 220 0.49 16.95 26.45
CA ASN A 220 1.94 16.74 26.46
C ASN A 220 2.34 15.33 26.96
N PRO A 221 1.88 14.26 26.29
CA PRO A 221 2.15 12.90 26.72
C PRO A 221 3.66 12.58 26.68
N SER A 222 4.12 11.72 27.59
CA SER A 222 5.52 11.26 27.59
C SER A 222 5.85 10.52 26.30
N GLU A 223 7.10 10.60 25.87
CA GLU A 223 7.63 9.96 24.68
C GLU A 223 8.61 8.86 25.08
N ASN A 224 8.44 7.66 24.51
CA ASN A 224 9.36 6.56 24.75
C ASN A 224 10.55 6.59 23.76
N ASN A 225 10.27 7.02 22.51
CA ASN A 225 11.29 7.15 21.46
C ASN A 225 10.89 8.20 20.40
N TYR A 226 11.69 8.29 19.31
CA TYR A 226 11.48 9.27 18.25
C TYR A 226 10.16 9.12 17.51
N ILE A 227 9.55 7.91 17.48
CA ILE A 227 8.25 7.67 16.86
C ILE A 227 7.20 8.55 17.54
N ASP A 228 7.18 8.54 18.86
CA ASP A 228 6.21 9.31 19.64
C ASP A 228 6.37 10.81 19.40
N LYS A 229 7.60 11.28 19.27
CA LYS A 229 7.89 12.69 18.96
C LYS A 229 7.22 13.13 17.67
N HIS A 230 7.36 12.34 16.58
CA HIS A 230 6.78 12.67 15.28
C HIS A 230 5.25 12.52 15.26
N VAL A 231 4.72 11.49 15.92
CA VAL A 231 3.26 11.29 16.04
C VAL A 231 2.66 12.41 16.88
N ASN A 232 3.19 12.70 18.06
CA ASN A 232 2.71 13.74 18.96
C ASN A 232 2.75 15.13 18.31
N ALA A 233 3.81 15.45 17.57
CA ALA A 233 3.91 16.73 16.84
C ALA A 233 2.78 16.89 15.83
N LYS A 234 2.43 15.83 15.08
CA LYS A 234 1.31 15.85 14.16
C LYS A 234 -0.03 15.93 14.89
N LEU A 235 -0.26 15.11 15.91
CA LEU A 235 -1.50 15.11 16.70
C LEU A 235 -1.77 16.48 17.35
N ALA A 236 -0.76 17.11 17.93
CA ALA A 236 -0.88 18.46 18.49
C ALA A 236 -1.29 19.48 17.42
N ARG A 237 -0.69 19.44 16.24
CA ARG A 237 -1.04 20.29 15.09
C ARG A 237 -2.50 20.08 14.65
N LEU A 238 -2.97 18.84 14.63
CA LEU A 238 -4.32 18.46 14.21
C LEU A 238 -5.37 18.65 15.30
N ARG A 239 -4.97 19.02 16.53
CA ARG A 239 -5.83 19.10 17.71
C ARG A 239 -6.51 17.77 18.03
N ILE A 240 -5.76 16.68 17.99
CA ILE A 240 -6.20 15.33 18.33
C ILE A 240 -5.45 14.92 19.60
N LEU A 241 -6.18 14.52 20.66
CA LEU A 241 -5.54 13.97 21.86
C LEU A 241 -5.35 12.46 21.71
N PRO A 242 -4.16 11.93 22.01
CA PRO A 242 -3.98 10.49 22.02
C PRO A 242 -4.76 9.85 23.16
N SER A 243 -5.09 8.58 22.98
CA SER A 243 -5.68 7.75 24.05
C SER A 243 -4.67 7.50 25.17
N GLU A 244 -5.18 7.04 26.30
CA GLU A 244 -4.34 6.56 27.40
C GLU A 244 -3.59 5.30 26.99
N LEU A 245 -2.57 4.92 27.76
CA LEU A 245 -1.89 3.65 27.57
C LEU A 245 -2.86 2.48 27.79
N SER A 246 -2.72 1.42 26.99
CA SER A 246 -3.39 0.15 27.21
C SER A 246 -2.99 -0.45 28.57
N SER A 247 -3.89 -1.22 29.16
CA SER A 247 -3.56 -2.02 30.34
C SER A 247 -2.46 -3.05 29.99
N ASP A 248 -1.77 -3.56 31.00
CA ASP A 248 -0.74 -4.58 30.78
C ASP A 248 -1.31 -5.85 30.13
N ALA A 249 -2.53 -6.23 30.45
CA ALA A 249 -3.21 -7.36 29.85
C ALA A 249 -3.52 -7.12 28.34
N GLU A 250 -4.02 -5.93 27.99
CA GLU A 250 -4.23 -5.53 26.58
C GLU A 250 -2.92 -5.50 25.81
N PHE A 251 -1.87 -4.88 26.39
CA PHE A 251 -0.56 -4.83 25.77
C PHE A 251 -0.01 -6.24 25.51
N MET A 252 -0.02 -7.09 26.54
CA MET A 252 0.52 -8.45 26.44
C MET A 252 -0.20 -9.28 25.38
N ARG A 253 -1.54 -9.20 25.31
CA ARG A 253 -2.32 -9.88 24.28
C ARG A 253 -1.95 -9.35 22.89
N ARG A 254 -1.95 -8.04 22.71
CA ARG A 254 -1.65 -7.39 21.44
C ARG A 254 -0.27 -7.78 20.92
N VAL A 255 0.75 -7.59 21.75
CA VAL A 255 2.14 -7.83 21.35
C VAL A 255 2.42 -9.32 21.09
N SER A 256 1.73 -10.23 21.79
CA SER A 256 1.85 -11.67 21.54
C SER A 256 1.31 -12.02 20.15
N PHE A 257 0.12 -11.58 19.78
CA PHE A 257 -0.40 -11.82 18.44
C PHE A 257 0.44 -11.16 17.35
N ASP A 258 0.97 -9.98 17.60
CA ASP A 258 1.76 -9.23 16.61
C ASP A 258 3.17 -9.80 16.41
N LEU A 259 3.81 -10.30 17.46
CA LEU A 259 5.16 -10.84 17.39
C LEU A 259 5.20 -12.35 17.11
N ILE A 260 4.32 -13.12 17.76
CA ILE A 260 4.40 -14.58 17.75
C ILE A 260 3.13 -15.27 17.23
N GLY A 261 2.10 -14.53 16.85
CA GLY A 261 0.89 -15.04 16.20
C GLY A 261 -0.04 -15.87 17.09
N VAL A 262 0.28 -16.06 18.37
CA VAL A 262 -0.52 -16.85 19.33
C VAL A 262 -0.83 -16.04 20.58
N PRO A 263 -1.96 -16.31 21.28
CA PRO A 263 -2.28 -15.62 22.52
C PRO A 263 -1.32 -16.00 23.65
N PRO A 264 -1.13 -15.13 24.65
CA PRO A 264 -0.43 -15.49 25.87
C PRO A 264 -1.25 -16.50 26.69
N THR A 265 -0.58 -17.33 27.46
CA THR A 265 -1.21 -18.26 28.40
C THR A 265 -1.78 -17.53 29.63
N PRO A 266 -2.83 -18.06 30.31
CA PRO A 266 -3.33 -17.51 31.55
C PRO A 266 -2.26 -17.29 32.62
N ALA A 267 -1.28 -18.21 32.72
CA ALA A 267 -0.16 -18.11 33.67
C ALA A 267 0.76 -16.93 33.36
N GLU A 268 1.11 -16.73 32.08
CA GLU A 268 1.93 -15.60 31.63
C GLU A 268 1.22 -14.25 31.92
N ILE A 269 -0.10 -14.17 31.67
CA ILE A 269 -0.88 -12.96 31.93
C ILE A 269 -0.89 -12.63 33.43
N ARG A 270 -1.15 -13.64 34.30
CA ARG A 270 -1.13 -13.46 35.74
C ARG A 270 0.21 -12.96 36.22
N ALA A 271 1.31 -13.56 35.75
CA ALA A 271 2.65 -13.15 36.12
C ALA A 271 2.96 -11.71 35.67
N PHE A 272 2.64 -11.37 34.42
CA PHE A 272 2.93 -10.04 33.86
C PHE A 272 2.11 -8.93 34.54
N VAL A 273 0.83 -9.17 34.82
CA VAL A 273 -0.03 -8.18 35.50
C VAL A 273 0.34 -8.02 36.96
N ALA A 274 0.82 -9.10 37.61
CA ALA A 274 1.28 -9.06 39.01
C ALA A 274 2.63 -8.33 39.18
N ASP A 275 3.44 -8.26 38.13
CA ASP A 275 4.71 -7.55 38.15
C ASP A 275 4.50 -6.03 38.30
N LYS A 276 5.02 -5.45 39.39
CA LYS A 276 4.91 -4.02 39.74
C LYS A 276 6.15 -3.20 39.35
N SER A 277 7.06 -3.79 38.59
CA SER A 277 8.22 -3.06 38.08
C SER A 277 7.79 -1.96 37.09
N ASP A 278 8.72 -1.11 36.70
CA ASP A 278 8.49 -0.02 35.77
C ASP A 278 7.85 -0.52 34.47
N THR A 279 6.74 0.11 34.08
CA THR A 279 5.91 -0.35 32.95
C THR A 279 6.69 -0.40 31.64
N ALA A 280 7.52 0.60 31.33
CA ALA A 280 8.27 0.64 30.08
C ALA A 280 9.33 -0.47 30.07
N LYS A 281 10.01 -0.70 31.17
CA LYS A 281 11.05 -1.74 31.30
C LYS A 281 10.45 -3.14 31.18
N LYS A 282 9.37 -3.44 31.90
CA LYS A 282 8.77 -4.77 31.86
C LYS A 282 8.16 -5.09 30.48
N ARG A 283 7.57 -4.09 29.82
CA ARG A 283 7.04 -4.26 28.46
C ARG A 283 8.15 -4.50 27.45
N SER A 284 9.27 -3.76 27.54
CA SER A 284 10.43 -3.98 26.68
C SER A 284 11.07 -5.36 26.92
N ALA A 285 11.17 -5.83 28.17
CA ALA A 285 11.67 -7.17 28.48
C ALA A 285 10.74 -8.27 27.95
N MET A 286 9.42 -8.05 28.00
CA MET A 286 8.45 -8.98 27.40
C MET A 286 8.61 -9.04 25.88
N VAL A 287 8.81 -7.93 25.19
CA VAL A 287 9.11 -7.89 23.76
C VAL A 287 10.34 -8.73 23.43
N ASP A 288 11.45 -8.57 24.18
CA ASP A 288 12.65 -9.37 23.98
C ASP A 288 12.40 -10.86 24.19
N THR A 289 11.62 -11.21 25.20
CA THR A 289 11.24 -12.61 25.49
C THR A 289 10.43 -13.20 24.34
N LEU A 290 9.43 -12.50 23.83
CA LEU A 290 8.60 -12.96 22.73
C LEU A 290 9.40 -13.10 21.42
N MET A 291 10.28 -12.15 21.12
CA MET A 291 11.14 -12.20 19.93
C MET A 291 12.18 -13.34 19.95
N ALA A 292 12.51 -13.85 21.13
CA ALA A 292 13.40 -14.99 21.28
C ALA A 292 12.69 -16.37 21.11
N ARG A 293 11.36 -16.40 21.11
CA ARG A 293 10.57 -17.65 20.99
C ARG A 293 10.58 -18.18 19.56
N PRO A 294 10.54 -19.50 19.37
CA PRO A 294 10.43 -20.13 18.03
C PRO A 294 9.20 -19.64 17.24
N GLU A 295 8.10 -19.37 17.93
CA GLU A 295 6.87 -18.89 17.32
C GLU A 295 7.04 -17.54 16.61
N PHE A 296 8.03 -16.71 16.98
CA PHE A 296 8.37 -15.50 16.25
C PHE A 296 8.78 -15.83 14.81
N VAL A 297 9.69 -16.80 14.65
CA VAL A 297 10.13 -17.23 13.31
C VAL A 297 8.96 -17.85 12.54
N ASN A 298 8.14 -18.70 13.18
CA ASN A 298 6.99 -19.32 12.52
C ASN A 298 6.00 -18.26 12.00
N HIS A 299 5.59 -17.31 12.85
CA HIS A 299 4.66 -16.24 12.49
C HIS A 299 5.15 -15.39 11.33
N TRP A 300 6.39 -14.95 11.38
CA TRP A 300 6.97 -14.13 10.32
C TRP A 300 7.25 -14.93 9.04
N SER A 301 7.48 -16.24 9.13
CA SER A 301 7.59 -17.12 7.97
C SER A 301 6.28 -17.25 7.20
N VAL A 302 5.12 -17.23 7.87
CA VAL A 302 3.82 -17.18 7.17
C VAL A 302 3.68 -15.93 6.34
N LYS A 303 4.00 -14.75 6.92
CA LYS A 303 3.91 -13.46 6.21
C LYS A 303 4.84 -13.39 5.01
N TRP A 304 6.09 -13.81 5.15
CA TRP A 304 7.03 -13.89 4.03
C TRP A 304 6.64 -14.97 3.02
N GLY A 305 6.09 -16.08 3.49
CA GLY A 305 5.56 -17.13 2.62
C GLY A 305 4.40 -16.65 1.73
N ASP A 306 3.54 -15.76 2.27
CA ASP A 306 2.47 -15.13 1.47
C ASP A 306 3.06 -14.23 0.39
N LEU A 307 3.98 -13.34 0.75
CA LEU A 307 4.61 -12.40 -0.19
C LEU A 307 5.46 -13.09 -1.26
N LEU A 308 6.16 -14.15 -0.89
CA LEU A 308 7.03 -14.93 -1.77
C LEU A 308 6.30 -16.13 -2.40
N GLN A 309 4.98 -16.20 -2.29
CA GLN A 309 4.09 -17.17 -2.94
C GLN A 309 4.52 -18.62 -2.70
N VAL A 310 4.96 -18.93 -1.46
CA VAL A 310 5.40 -20.29 -1.09
C VAL A 310 4.20 -21.24 -1.10
N SER A 311 4.08 -22.01 -2.16
CA SER A 311 3.02 -23.01 -2.32
C SER A 311 3.48 -24.17 -3.20
N ARG A 312 3.00 -25.39 -2.90
CA ARG A 312 3.32 -26.58 -3.71
C ARG A 312 2.80 -26.48 -5.14
N THR A 313 1.73 -25.73 -5.39
CA THR A 313 1.18 -25.53 -6.74
C THR A 313 2.12 -24.74 -7.65
N LYS A 314 2.94 -23.86 -7.10
CA LYS A 314 3.90 -23.04 -7.87
C LYS A 314 5.31 -23.59 -7.86
N LEU A 315 5.73 -24.15 -6.72
CA LEU A 315 7.13 -24.52 -6.47
C LEU A 315 7.39 -26.03 -6.47
N GLY A 316 6.35 -26.86 -6.52
CA GLY A 316 6.43 -28.25 -6.16
C GLY A 316 6.58 -28.45 -4.64
N GLU A 317 6.38 -29.65 -4.15
CA GLU A 317 6.42 -29.90 -2.71
C GLU A 317 7.82 -29.64 -2.12
N LYS A 318 8.86 -30.25 -2.70
CA LYS A 318 10.25 -30.06 -2.23
C LYS A 318 10.73 -28.62 -2.35
N GLY A 319 10.35 -27.92 -3.45
CA GLY A 319 10.69 -26.53 -3.66
C GLY A 319 10.04 -25.59 -2.64
N ALA A 320 8.76 -25.83 -2.31
CA ALA A 320 8.05 -25.08 -1.29
C ALA A 320 8.69 -25.25 0.11
N TRP A 321 9.04 -26.48 0.49
CA TRP A 321 9.74 -26.77 1.74
C TRP A 321 11.14 -26.14 1.78
N ALA A 322 11.96 -26.31 0.73
CA ALA A 322 13.30 -25.72 0.68
C ALA A 322 13.25 -24.18 0.80
N PHE A 323 12.32 -23.55 0.10
CA PHE A 323 12.18 -22.10 0.13
C PHE A 323 11.67 -21.59 1.50
N HIS A 324 10.73 -22.32 2.10
CA HIS A 324 10.24 -22.02 3.44
C HIS A 324 11.35 -22.12 4.48
N GLU A 325 12.17 -23.17 4.45
CA GLU A 325 13.29 -23.33 5.39
C GLU A 325 14.33 -22.20 5.21
N TRP A 326 14.64 -21.80 3.98
CA TRP A 326 15.52 -20.64 3.75
C TRP A 326 14.94 -19.33 4.35
N ILE A 327 13.61 -19.13 4.26
CA ILE A 327 12.94 -17.99 4.91
C ILE A 327 13.11 -18.10 6.43
N ARG A 328 12.86 -19.26 7.02
CA ARG A 328 13.02 -19.51 8.46
C ARG A 328 14.45 -19.24 8.94
N ASP A 329 15.43 -19.77 8.21
CA ASP A 329 16.86 -19.55 8.51
C ASP A 329 17.25 -18.08 8.44
N SER A 330 16.74 -17.36 7.44
CA SER A 330 16.98 -15.92 7.29
C SER A 330 16.39 -15.12 8.44
N LEU A 331 15.19 -15.47 8.91
CA LEU A 331 14.52 -14.83 10.05
C LEU A 331 15.17 -15.21 11.38
N SER A 332 15.52 -16.48 11.58
CA SER A 332 16.13 -16.98 12.83
C SER A 332 17.52 -16.37 13.06
N SER A 333 18.33 -16.28 11.99
CA SER A 333 19.65 -15.67 12.02
C SER A 333 19.63 -14.13 12.00
N ASN A 334 18.45 -13.52 11.95
CA ASN A 334 18.30 -12.06 11.76
C ASN A 334 19.11 -11.53 10.57
N LYS A 335 19.02 -12.23 9.43
CA LYS A 335 19.73 -11.85 8.20
C LYS A 335 19.34 -10.42 7.81
N PRO A 336 20.29 -9.51 7.56
CA PRO A 336 19.98 -8.16 7.09
C PRO A 336 19.10 -8.19 5.83
N TYR A 337 18.10 -7.33 5.79
CA TYR A 337 17.10 -7.35 4.73
C TYR A 337 17.67 -7.13 3.32
N ASP A 338 18.68 -6.27 3.19
CA ASP A 338 19.41 -6.05 1.94
C ASP A 338 20.08 -7.34 1.43
N LYS A 339 20.65 -8.16 2.34
CA LYS A 339 21.25 -9.45 2.00
C LYS A 339 20.20 -10.47 1.57
N MET A 340 19.07 -10.53 2.29
CA MET A 340 17.96 -11.42 1.94
C MET A 340 17.43 -11.12 0.52
N VAL A 341 17.20 -9.84 0.20
CA VAL A 341 16.71 -9.44 -1.12
C VAL A 341 17.76 -9.67 -2.21
N ARG A 342 19.04 -9.42 -1.91
CA ARG A 342 20.12 -9.70 -2.84
C ARG A 342 20.19 -11.18 -3.21
N GLU A 343 20.10 -12.08 -2.22
CA GLU A 343 20.09 -13.53 -2.46
C GLU A 343 18.92 -13.94 -3.38
N LEU A 344 17.73 -13.34 -3.21
CA LEU A 344 16.56 -13.61 -4.06
C LEU A 344 16.79 -13.17 -5.52
N VAL A 345 17.18 -11.90 -5.72
CA VAL A 345 17.28 -11.30 -7.06
C VAL A 345 18.43 -11.89 -7.88
N THR A 346 19.52 -12.33 -7.22
CA THR A 346 20.69 -12.88 -7.90
C THR A 346 20.76 -14.41 -7.96
N ALA A 347 19.76 -15.11 -7.39
CA ALA A 347 19.77 -16.57 -7.26
C ALA A 347 19.92 -17.30 -8.61
N ARG A 348 20.74 -18.35 -8.61
CA ARG A 348 21.00 -19.24 -9.75
C ARG A 348 21.08 -20.69 -9.29
N GLY A 349 20.97 -21.62 -10.23
CA GLY A 349 21.12 -23.05 -10.00
C GLY A 349 19.81 -23.72 -9.60
N SER A 350 19.95 -24.88 -8.95
CA SER A 350 18.85 -25.72 -8.50
C SER A 350 17.99 -25.02 -7.45
N THR A 351 16.67 -25.09 -7.61
CA THR A 351 15.70 -24.59 -6.62
C THR A 351 15.69 -25.38 -5.31
N TYR A 352 16.33 -26.57 -5.30
CA TYR A 352 16.47 -27.38 -4.09
C TYR A 352 17.80 -27.08 -3.35
N LEU A 353 18.90 -26.91 -4.10
CA LEU A 353 20.23 -26.66 -3.54
C LEU A 353 20.49 -25.17 -3.26
N ASN A 354 19.83 -24.30 -3.99
CA ASN A 354 19.83 -22.85 -3.77
C ASN A 354 18.39 -22.35 -3.64
N PRO A 355 17.75 -22.49 -2.48
CA PRO A 355 16.33 -22.26 -2.30
C PRO A 355 15.83 -20.87 -2.75
N PRO A 356 16.60 -19.74 -2.62
CA PRO A 356 16.19 -18.44 -3.17
C PRO A 356 15.86 -18.46 -4.67
N ALA A 357 16.39 -19.43 -5.43
CA ALA A 357 16.09 -19.59 -6.86
C ALA A 357 14.59 -19.90 -7.11
N ASN A 358 13.85 -20.36 -6.10
CA ASN A 358 12.39 -20.53 -6.18
C ASN A 358 11.65 -19.22 -6.46
N PHE A 359 12.24 -18.07 -6.17
CA PHE A 359 11.69 -16.76 -6.57
C PHE A 359 11.42 -16.70 -8.09
N PHE A 360 12.28 -17.32 -8.89
CA PHE A 360 12.12 -17.34 -10.35
C PHE A 360 11.19 -18.45 -10.86
N ARG A 361 10.65 -19.31 -9.99
CA ARG A 361 9.63 -20.29 -10.40
C ARG A 361 8.29 -19.61 -10.67
N PHE A 362 7.91 -18.63 -9.86
CA PHE A 362 6.67 -17.87 -10.03
C PHE A 362 6.88 -16.52 -10.74
N THR A 363 8.14 -16.14 -11.00
CA THR A 363 8.50 -14.93 -11.74
C THR A 363 9.38 -15.25 -12.96
N ALA A 364 9.09 -16.37 -13.65
CA ALA A 364 9.92 -16.85 -14.78
C ALA A 364 9.96 -15.89 -15.99
N GLU A 365 8.93 -15.09 -16.17
CA GLU A 365 8.85 -14.06 -17.20
C GLU A 365 9.59 -12.78 -16.74
N PRO A 366 10.50 -12.20 -17.56
CA PRO A 366 11.24 -11.00 -17.18
C PRO A 366 10.40 -9.83 -16.69
N LYS A 367 9.23 -9.62 -17.29
CA LYS A 367 8.28 -8.57 -16.85
C LYS A 367 7.72 -8.84 -15.47
N VAL A 368 7.31 -10.09 -15.20
CA VAL A 368 6.79 -10.51 -13.90
C VAL A 368 7.88 -10.40 -12.83
N ALA A 369 9.12 -10.79 -13.14
CA ALA A 369 10.25 -10.65 -12.21
C ALA A 369 10.52 -9.19 -11.85
N MET A 370 10.48 -8.30 -12.83
CA MET A 370 10.67 -6.87 -12.62
C MET A 370 9.52 -6.27 -11.80
N GLU A 371 8.27 -6.52 -12.19
CA GLU A 371 7.08 -6.01 -11.50
C GLU A 371 7.01 -6.49 -10.06
N THR A 372 7.24 -7.78 -9.82
CA THR A 372 7.27 -8.36 -8.48
C THR A 372 8.40 -7.75 -7.64
N SER A 373 9.60 -7.59 -8.21
CA SER A 373 10.74 -6.99 -7.49
C SER A 373 10.48 -5.53 -7.11
N THR A 374 9.90 -4.72 -8.01
CA THR A 374 9.60 -3.31 -7.71
C THR A 374 8.46 -3.18 -6.70
N GLN A 375 7.41 -4.01 -6.80
CA GLN A 375 6.29 -3.99 -5.88
C GLN A 375 6.69 -4.45 -4.47
N LEU A 376 7.39 -5.59 -4.36
CA LEU A 376 7.77 -6.14 -3.05
C LEU A 376 8.83 -5.31 -2.35
N PHE A 377 9.87 -4.92 -3.08
CA PHE A 377 11.09 -4.37 -2.47
C PHE A 377 11.17 -2.85 -2.51
N MET A 378 10.46 -2.21 -3.44
CA MET A 378 10.41 -0.75 -3.54
C MET A 378 9.03 -0.18 -3.21
N GLY A 379 7.99 -1.00 -3.11
CA GLY A 379 6.62 -0.53 -2.94
C GLY A 379 6.10 0.23 -4.17
N VAL A 380 6.64 -0.02 -5.36
CA VAL A 380 6.29 0.69 -6.60
C VAL A 380 5.62 -0.25 -7.58
N ARG A 381 4.40 0.09 -7.98
CA ARG A 381 3.62 -0.67 -8.98
C ARG A 381 3.92 -0.16 -10.38
N MET A 382 4.64 -0.95 -11.18
CA MET A 382 5.06 -0.58 -12.52
C MET A 382 4.12 -1.06 -13.64
N THR A 383 3.17 -1.94 -13.37
CA THR A 383 2.32 -2.63 -14.36
C THR A 383 1.64 -1.70 -15.36
N CYS A 384 1.16 -0.52 -14.92
CA CYS A 384 0.54 0.46 -15.83
C CYS A 384 1.51 0.97 -16.90
N ALA A 385 2.81 1.05 -16.57
CA ALA A 385 3.85 1.53 -17.50
C ALA A 385 4.19 0.52 -18.61
N GLN A 386 3.66 -0.70 -18.56
CA GLN A 386 3.82 -1.70 -19.62
C GLN A 386 3.24 -1.26 -20.96
N CYS A 387 2.09 -0.58 -20.97
CA CYS A 387 1.35 -0.26 -22.19
C CYS A 387 1.46 1.22 -22.61
N HIS A 388 1.71 2.11 -21.68
CA HIS A 388 1.81 3.56 -21.85
C HIS A 388 2.57 4.18 -20.68
N ASP A 389 2.93 5.43 -20.76
CA ASP A 389 3.50 6.13 -19.60
C ASP A 389 2.53 6.08 -18.41
N HIS A 390 3.07 5.89 -17.20
CA HIS A 390 2.24 5.66 -16.02
C HIS A 390 1.28 6.84 -15.77
N PRO A 391 -0.03 6.61 -15.66
CA PRO A 391 -1.01 7.69 -15.67
C PRO A 391 -1.02 8.57 -14.40
N PHE A 392 -0.41 8.11 -13.31
CA PHE A 392 -0.40 8.78 -12.01
C PHE A 392 1.01 8.94 -11.43
N GLU A 393 2.05 8.58 -12.22
CA GLU A 393 3.44 8.58 -11.80
C GLU A 393 4.37 9.05 -12.92
N GLN A 394 5.63 9.28 -12.56
CA GLN A 394 6.67 9.70 -13.48
C GLN A 394 7.25 8.59 -14.37
N TRP A 395 6.80 7.34 -14.19
CA TRP A 395 7.38 6.19 -14.86
C TRP A 395 6.91 6.10 -16.31
N THR A 396 7.87 6.09 -17.24
CA THR A 396 7.57 5.96 -18.66
C THR A 396 7.57 4.50 -19.11
N GLN A 397 6.91 4.22 -20.23
CA GLN A 397 6.96 2.91 -20.88
C GLN A 397 8.41 2.50 -21.21
N THR A 398 9.21 3.43 -21.68
CA THR A 398 10.64 3.19 -21.94
C THR A 398 11.37 2.74 -20.68
N GLN A 399 11.19 3.41 -19.54
CA GLN A 399 11.80 3.02 -18.26
C GLN A 399 11.35 1.64 -17.78
N TYR A 400 10.09 1.29 -17.98
CA TYR A 400 9.57 -0.05 -17.69
C TYR A 400 10.37 -1.14 -18.41
N TYR A 401 10.55 -1.00 -19.74
CA TYR A 401 11.29 -2.00 -20.53
C TYR A 401 12.80 -1.97 -20.28
N GLN A 402 13.37 -0.81 -19.97
CA GLN A 402 14.77 -0.70 -19.54
C GLN A 402 15.02 -1.43 -18.22
N LEU A 403 14.11 -1.32 -17.25
CA LEU A 403 14.24 -2.05 -15.98
C LEU A 403 13.98 -3.56 -16.18
N THR A 404 13.02 -3.94 -17.04
CA THR A 404 12.74 -5.32 -17.41
C THR A 404 13.98 -6.00 -18.01
N ALA A 405 14.80 -5.26 -18.75
CA ALA A 405 15.99 -5.79 -19.43
C ALA A 405 17.06 -6.36 -18.48
N PHE A 406 17.06 -5.98 -17.18
CA PHE A 406 17.94 -6.61 -16.18
C PHE A 406 17.63 -8.10 -15.98
N PHE A 407 16.40 -8.53 -16.25
CA PHE A 407 15.98 -9.93 -16.19
C PHE A 407 15.97 -10.60 -17.59
N GLY A 408 16.33 -9.90 -18.63
CA GLY A 408 16.21 -10.37 -20.02
C GLY A 408 17.00 -11.63 -20.34
N LYS A 409 18.11 -11.88 -19.63
CA LYS A 409 18.91 -13.11 -19.79
C LYS A 409 18.46 -14.24 -18.86
N MET A 410 17.67 -13.97 -17.83
CA MET A 410 17.20 -14.97 -16.87
C MET A 410 16.29 -15.99 -17.53
N ALA A 411 16.51 -17.25 -17.23
CA ALA A 411 15.67 -18.35 -17.68
C ALA A 411 15.61 -19.47 -16.62
N VAL A 412 14.54 -20.25 -16.69
CA VAL A 412 14.35 -21.43 -15.84
C VAL A 412 14.15 -22.64 -16.73
N LYS A 413 14.87 -23.72 -16.47
CA LYS A 413 14.68 -25.03 -17.10
C LYS A 413 14.35 -26.07 -16.07
N SER A 414 13.78 -27.20 -16.47
CA SER A 414 13.58 -28.36 -15.59
C SER A 414 14.93 -28.93 -15.15
N GLY A 415 15.00 -29.37 -13.89
CA GLY A 415 16.12 -30.06 -13.31
C GLY A 415 16.07 -31.57 -13.58
N MET A 416 16.70 -32.34 -12.69
CA MET A 416 16.66 -33.82 -12.75
C MET A 416 15.33 -34.37 -12.24
N ASP A 417 14.72 -33.72 -11.28
CA ASP A 417 13.37 -34.00 -10.79
C ASP A 417 12.36 -33.13 -11.58
N SER A 418 11.18 -33.67 -11.87
CA SER A 418 10.13 -32.97 -12.64
C SER A 418 9.66 -31.67 -11.97
N GLU A 419 9.73 -31.59 -10.64
CA GLU A 419 9.37 -30.40 -9.87
C GLU A 419 10.57 -29.45 -9.63
N GLU A 420 11.79 -29.88 -9.94
CA GLU A 420 12.98 -29.05 -9.78
C GLU A 420 13.08 -28.01 -10.91
N GLY A 421 13.36 -26.77 -10.55
CA GLY A 421 13.78 -25.73 -11.48
C GLY A 421 15.29 -25.50 -11.39
N VAL A 422 15.91 -25.15 -12.52
CA VAL A 422 17.30 -24.70 -12.56
C VAL A 422 17.32 -23.31 -13.20
N VAL A 423 17.63 -22.30 -12.40
CA VAL A 423 17.74 -20.91 -12.85
C VAL A 423 19.11 -20.64 -13.42
N TYR A 424 19.17 -20.03 -14.60
CA TYR A 424 20.43 -19.71 -15.28
C TYR A 424 20.29 -18.43 -16.10
N ASP A 425 21.42 -17.84 -16.50
CA ASP A 425 21.43 -16.74 -17.45
C ASP A 425 21.84 -17.25 -18.82
N LYS A 426 21.04 -16.92 -19.84
CA LYS A 426 21.31 -17.24 -21.23
C LYS A 426 22.61 -16.56 -21.70
N ARG A 427 23.39 -17.23 -22.56
CA ARG A 427 24.60 -16.65 -23.17
C ARG A 427 24.29 -15.73 -24.34
N GLU A 428 23.13 -15.95 -24.97
CA GLU A 428 22.63 -15.19 -26.11
C GLU A 428 22.24 -13.77 -25.74
N GLU A 429 22.14 -12.88 -26.72
CA GLU A 429 21.58 -11.56 -26.53
C GLU A 429 20.13 -11.66 -26.07
N PHE A 430 19.73 -10.82 -25.13
CA PHE A 430 18.35 -10.74 -24.67
C PHE A 430 17.53 -9.90 -25.64
N ASP A 431 16.27 -10.27 -25.86
CA ASP A 431 15.36 -9.64 -26.82
C ASP A 431 14.18 -8.96 -26.11
N ILE A 432 14.48 -8.01 -25.22
CA ILE A 432 13.43 -7.14 -24.64
C ILE A 432 13.21 -5.98 -25.58
N LYS A 433 12.06 -5.98 -26.29
CA LYS A 433 11.70 -4.95 -27.28
C LYS A 433 10.70 -3.96 -26.76
N HIS A 434 10.87 -2.70 -27.13
CA HIS A 434 9.89 -1.65 -26.91
C HIS A 434 8.67 -1.89 -27.81
N PRO A 435 7.44 -1.95 -27.30
CA PRO A 435 6.26 -2.35 -28.09
C PRO A 435 5.86 -1.33 -29.16
N LYS A 436 6.27 -0.06 -29.03
CA LYS A 436 5.93 1.01 -29.98
C LYS A 436 6.73 0.89 -31.31
N ASP A 437 8.01 0.63 -31.23
CA ASP A 437 8.93 0.73 -32.37
C ASP A 437 9.81 -0.51 -32.57
N GLY A 438 9.70 -1.50 -31.71
CA GLY A 438 10.45 -2.77 -31.80
C GLY A 438 11.94 -2.67 -31.46
N ARG A 439 12.44 -1.50 -31.03
CA ARG A 439 13.86 -1.35 -30.66
C ARG A 439 14.21 -2.21 -29.44
N VAL A 440 15.40 -2.76 -29.45
CA VAL A 440 15.95 -3.51 -28.31
C VAL A 440 16.22 -2.55 -27.15
N MET A 441 15.79 -2.95 -25.96
CA MET A 441 15.89 -2.14 -24.75
C MET A 441 17.09 -2.56 -23.92
N ASN A 442 18.07 -1.69 -23.81
CA ASN A 442 19.23 -1.90 -22.94
C ASN A 442 18.85 -1.66 -21.47
N PRO A 443 19.41 -2.43 -20.52
CA PRO A 443 19.21 -2.23 -19.10
C PRO A 443 19.61 -0.81 -18.68
N LYS A 444 18.74 -0.15 -17.91
CA LYS A 444 19.02 1.17 -17.34
C LYS A 444 18.25 1.31 -16.03
N PHE A 445 18.89 1.89 -15.02
CA PHE A 445 18.27 2.17 -13.73
C PHE A 445 17.28 3.33 -13.85
N LEU A 446 16.29 3.37 -12.96
CA LEU A 446 15.27 4.43 -12.96
C LEU A 446 15.84 5.78 -12.51
N PHE A 447 16.85 5.76 -11.65
CA PHE A 447 17.51 6.94 -11.08
C PHE A 447 18.95 6.60 -10.69
N ALA A 448 19.77 7.61 -10.35
CA ALA A 448 21.18 7.47 -9.92
C ALA A 448 22.07 6.72 -10.92
N ASN A 449 21.83 6.93 -12.22
CA ASN A 449 22.57 6.22 -13.29
C ASN A 449 24.06 6.58 -13.37
N ASP A 450 24.48 7.65 -12.75
CA ASP A 450 25.87 8.09 -12.63
C ASP A 450 26.66 7.36 -11.54
N LYS A 451 25.95 6.73 -10.58
CA LYS A 451 26.56 6.02 -9.46
C LYS A 451 26.70 4.52 -9.68
N PHE A 452 25.89 3.93 -10.55
CA PHE A 452 25.83 2.50 -10.77
C PHE A 452 26.14 2.15 -12.21
N ASN A 453 27.00 1.16 -12.41
CA ASN A 453 27.36 0.63 -13.72
C ASN A 453 26.60 -0.66 -14.01
N VAL A 454 26.05 -0.76 -15.21
CA VAL A 454 25.46 -2.01 -15.70
C VAL A 454 26.58 -2.92 -16.17
N ARG A 455 26.75 -4.06 -15.51
CA ARG A 455 27.67 -5.12 -15.94
C ARG A 455 26.92 -6.09 -16.84
N GLU A 456 27.23 -6.11 -18.12
CA GLU A 456 26.50 -6.91 -19.14
C GLU A 456 26.47 -8.42 -18.86
N THR A 457 27.49 -8.94 -18.17
CA THR A 457 27.58 -10.34 -17.74
C THR A 457 26.89 -10.63 -16.42
N GLU A 458 26.54 -9.59 -15.65
CA GLU A 458 26.02 -9.64 -14.28
C GLU A 458 24.84 -8.68 -14.11
N LEU A 459 23.81 -8.83 -14.95
CA LEU A 459 22.67 -7.89 -14.97
C LEU A 459 21.90 -7.88 -13.65
N ARG A 460 21.61 -9.07 -13.11
CA ARG A 460 20.83 -9.18 -11.85
C ARG A 460 21.64 -8.74 -10.64
N GLU A 461 22.95 -8.92 -10.64
CA GLU A 461 23.84 -8.36 -9.62
C GLU A 461 23.90 -6.83 -9.69
N SER A 462 23.96 -6.27 -10.90
CA SER A 462 23.91 -4.81 -11.11
C SER A 462 22.59 -4.24 -10.60
N LEU A 463 21.47 -4.94 -10.88
CA LEU A 463 20.16 -4.58 -10.35
C LEU A 463 20.13 -4.66 -8.82
N ALA A 464 20.68 -5.73 -8.23
CA ALA A 464 20.71 -5.92 -6.78
C ALA A 464 21.56 -4.85 -6.08
N ASP A 465 22.70 -4.46 -6.66
CA ASP A 465 23.54 -3.38 -6.13
C ASP A 465 22.78 -2.05 -6.07
N TRP A 466 22.05 -1.71 -7.13
CA TRP A 466 21.22 -0.52 -7.19
C TRP A 466 19.99 -0.59 -6.28
N LEU A 467 19.30 -1.73 -6.27
CA LEU A 467 18.05 -1.93 -5.52
C LEU A 467 18.30 -1.83 -4.01
N THR A 468 19.35 -2.50 -3.50
CA THR A 468 19.66 -2.58 -2.07
C THR A 468 20.60 -1.48 -1.58
N ALA A 469 20.90 -0.50 -2.42
CA ALA A 469 21.77 0.62 -2.04
C ALA A 469 21.15 1.45 -0.89
N ARG A 470 22.01 1.93 0.01
CA ARG A 470 21.57 2.74 1.15
C ARG A 470 20.91 4.07 0.76
N ASP A 471 21.27 4.62 -0.39
CA ASP A 471 20.70 5.85 -0.95
C ASP A 471 19.55 5.60 -1.94
N ASN A 472 19.09 4.34 -2.07
CA ASN A 472 17.87 4.05 -2.82
C ASN A 472 16.66 4.65 -2.08
N PRO A 473 15.90 5.58 -2.70
CA PRO A 473 14.85 6.33 -2.02
C PRO A 473 13.61 5.49 -1.68
N TYR A 474 13.51 4.26 -2.17
CA TYR A 474 12.34 3.39 -2.03
C TYR A 474 12.60 2.18 -1.15
N PHE A 475 13.75 1.52 -1.26
CA PHE A 475 14.02 0.20 -0.68
C PHE A 475 13.82 0.15 0.84
N ALA A 476 14.56 0.95 1.59
CA ALA A 476 14.43 1.01 3.05
C ALA A 476 13.08 1.58 3.48
N LYS A 477 12.58 2.57 2.75
CA LYS A 477 11.27 3.21 3.00
C LYS A 477 10.11 2.23 2.87
N ALA A 478 10.11 1.41 1.82
CA ALA A 478 9.07 0.40 1.59
C ALA A 478 9.01 -0.62 2.73
N MET A 479 10.18 -1.10 3.20
CA MET A 479 10.23 -2.03 4.31
C MET A 479 9.82 -1.38 5.64
N ALA A 480 10.28 -0.17 5.92
CA ALA A 480 9.89 0.57 7.12
C ALA A 480 8.36 0.81 7.15
N ASN A 481 7.77 1.21 6.03
CA ASN A 481 6.33 1.41 5.90
C ASN A 481 5.53 0.11 6.06
N ARG A 482 6.03 -1.00 5.51
CA ARG A 482 5.40 -2.33 5.63
C ARG A 482 5.43 -2.83 7.06
N MET A 483 6.58 -2.74 7.75
CA MET A 483 6.66 -3.10 9.16
C MET A 483 5.73 -2.24 10.01
N TRP A 484 5.71 -0.94 9.78
CA TRP A 484 4.77 -0.05 10.45
C TRP A 484 3.32 -0.50 10.31
N SER A 485 2.89 -0.85 9.09
CA SER A 485 1.50 -1.27 8.83
C SER A 485 1.13 -2.57 9.56
N TYR A 486 2.04 -3.52 9.68
CA TYR A 486 1.78 -4.76 10.40
C TYR A 486 1.46 -4.55 11.88
N PHE A 487 2.09 -3.55 12.51
CA PHE A 487 1.88 -3.25 13.93
C PHE A 487 0.77 -2.23 14.18
N MET A 488 0.62 -1.24 13.28
CA MET A 488 -0.34 -0.16 13.47
C MET A 488 -1.66 -0.37 12.73
N GLY A 489 -1.77 -1.42 11.91
CA GLY A 489 -2.97 -1.75 11.14
C GLY A 489 -3.13 -0.95 9.85
N LYS A 490 -2.37 0.13 9.67
CA LYS A 490 -2.37 0.98 8.48
C LYS A 490 -0.97 1.51 8.21
N GLY A 491 -0.57 1.54 6.94
CA GLY A 491 0.70 2.12 6.54
C GLY A 491 0.73 3.65 6.68
N ILE A 492 1.93 4.22 6.84
CA ILE A 492 2.12 5.67 6.71
C ILE A 492 1.85 6.09 5.25
N ILE A 493 2.21 5.23 4.31
CA ILE A 493 1.68 5.21 2.95
C ILE A 493 0.83 3.95 2.84
N ASP A 494 -0.44 4.10 2.45
CA ASP A 494 -1.39 2.98 2.35
C ASP A 494 -2.13 3.03 1.00
N PRO A 495 -2.16 1.94 0.20
CA PRO A 495 -1.55 0.62 0.42
C PRO A 495 -0.02 0.64 0.48
N VAL A 496 0.57 -0.29 1.24
CA VAL A 496 2.02 -0.31 1.55
C VAL A 496 2.92 -0.52 0.32
N ASP A 497 2.38 -1.10 -0.73
CA ASP A 497 3.03 -1.40 -2.00
C ASP A 497 2.67 -0.39 -3.12
N ASP A 498 2.21 0.82 -2.72
CA ASP A 498 1.77 1.89 -3.63
C ASP A 498 2.43 3.23 -3.27
N ILE A 499 3.75 3.21 -3.15
CA ILE A 499 4.58 4.41 -2.89
C ILE A 499 4.68 5.21 -4.17
N ARG A 500 3.94 6.32 -4.23
CA ARG A 500 3.89 7.20 -5.39
C ARG A 500 3.59 8.65 -4.99
N ALA A 501 3.93 9.58 -5.86
CA ALA A 501 3.72 11.01 -5.63
C ALA A 501 2.24 11.33 -5.34
N SER A 502 1.32 10.64 -5.99
CA SER A 502 -0.12 10.83 -5.81
C SER A 502 -0.70 10.14 -4.56
N ASN A 503 0.11 9.41 -3.81
CA ASN A 503 -0.24 8.77 -2.54
C ASN A 503 0.76 9.20 -1.44
N PRO A 504 0.69 10.45 -0.97
CA PRO A 504 1.67 10.98 -0.04
C PRO A 504 1.55 10.30 1.34
N PRO A 505 2.67 10.24 2.09
CA PRO A 505 2.67 9.70 3.43
C PRO A 505 1.78 10.54 4.38
N SER A 506 1.00 9.87 5.21
CA SER A 506 0.19 10.53 6.24
C SER A 506 1.06 11.28 7.27
N ASN A 507 2.29 10.81 7.52
CA ASN A 507 3.28 11.47 8.38
C ASN A 507 4.68 11.32 7.77
N ALA A 508 5.07 12.25 6.88
CA ALA A 508 6.34 12.20 6.19
C ALA A 508 7.56 12.22 7.14
N PRO A 509 7.64 13.10 8.16
CA PRO A 509 8.75 13.09 9.10
C PRO A 509 8.91 11.77 9.87
N LEU A 510 7.81 11.09 10.20
CA LEU A 510 7.85 9.78 10.83
C LEU A 510 8.42 8.72 9.90
N LEU A 511 7.97 8.69 8.65
CA LEU A 511 8.46 7.71 7.66
C LEU A 511 9.95 7.92 7.36
N GLU A 512 10.39 9.16 7.26
CA GLU A 512 11.80 9.50 7.08
C GLU A 512 12.65 9.06 8.28
N ALA A 513 12.17 9.29 9.51
CA ALA A 513 12.86 8.87 10.73
C ALA A 513 12.98 7.35 10.84
N LEU A 514 11.88 6.60 10.55
CA LEU A 514 11.88 5.14 10.51
C LEU A 514 12.81 4.59 9.43
N THR A 515 12.80 5.20 8.24
CA THR A 515 13.69 4.82 7.14
C THR A 515 15.16 5.02 7.53
N LYS A 516 15.47 6.16 8.15
CA LYS A 516 16.82 6.48 8.61
C LYS A 516 17.28 5.51 9.70
N ASP A 517 16.46 5.25 10.69
CA ASP A 517 16.75 4.30 11.77
C ASP A 517 17.04 2.89 11.22
N PHE A 518 16.25 2.42 10.27
CA PHE A 518 16.45 1.13 9.61
C PHE A 518 17.77 1.06 8.82
N LEU A 519 18.15 2.15 8.15
CA LEU A 519 19.45 2.28 7.48
C LEU A 519 20.62 2.31 8.48
N ASP A 520 20.50 3.10 9.54
CA ASP A 520 21.55 3.26 10.55
C ASP A 520 21.86 1.95 11.30
N HIS A 521 20.85 1.05 11.38
CA HIS A 521 20.98 -0.29 11.96
C HIS A 521 21.17 -1.40 10.91
N ASN A 522 21.74 -1.06 9.72
CA ASN A 522 22.14 -2.01 8.70
C ASN A 522 21.00 -2.96 8.25
N PHE A 523 19.81 -2.42 8.03
CA PHE A 523 18.64 -3.16 7.58
C PHE A 523 18.20 -4.28 8.55
N ASP A 524 18.39 -4.07 9.85
CA ASP A 524 17.96 -4.99 10.90
C ASP A 524 16.45 -4.89 11.14
N VAL A 525 15.72 -5.90 10.69
CA VAL A 525 14.25 -5.95 10.80
C VAL A 525 13.81 -6.12 12.25
N ARG A 526 14.54 -6.90 13.07
CA ARG A 526 14.19 -7.09 14.50
C ARG A 526 14.36 -5.80 15.28
N HIS A 527 15.42 -5.02 15.01
CA HIS A 527 15.59 -3.70 15.61
C HIS A 527 14.40 -2.79 15.28
N LEU A 528 13.99 -2.73 14.00
CA LEU A 528 12.86 -1.90 13.56
C LEU A 528 11.55 -2.32 14.26
N ILE A 529 11.26 -3.62 14.33
CA ILE A 529 10.10 -4.17 15.05
C ILE A 529 10.15 -3.74 16.53
N LYS A 530 11.27 -3.96 17.20
CA LYS A 530 11.46 -3.60 18.62
C LYS A 530 11.24 -2.10 18.86
N THR A 531 11.74 -1.26 17.98
CA THR A 531 11.56 0.20 18.04
C THR A 531 10.08 0.58 17.94
N ILE A 532 9.33 -0.02 17.00
CA ILE A 532 7.89 0.24 16.82
C ILE A 532 7.10 -0.18 18.06
N VAL A 533 7.25 -1.43 18.54
CA VAL A 533 6.42 -1.96 19.63
C VAL A 533 6.75 -1.36 20.99
N ASN A 534 7.95 -0.78 21.16
CA ASN A 534 8.35 -0.04 22.37
C ASN A 534 7.92 1.43 22.34
N SER A 535 7.39 1.95 21.23
CA SER A 535 6.84 3.30 21.21
C SER A 535 5.58 3.41 22.07
N ARG A 536 5.35 4.57 22.68
CA ARG A 536 4.09 4.85 23.37
C ARG A 536 2.90 4.76 22.39
N THR A 537 3.11 5.19 21.17
CA THR A 537 2.11 5.17 20.09
C THR A 537 1.55 3.77 19.85
N TYR A 538 2.40 2.74 19.75
CA TYR A 538 1.93 1.35 19.65
C TYR A 538 1.20 0.87 20.91
N GLN A 539 1.59 1.38 22.07
CA GLN A 539 1.08 0.98 23.38
C GLN A 539 -0.20 1.71 23.80
N LEU A 540 -0.74 2.61 22.99
CA LEU A 540 -2.01 3.28 23.26
C LEU A 540 -3.18 2.28 23.31
N SER A 541 -4.19 2.58 24.13
CA SER A 541 -5.44 1.83 24.17
C SER A 541 -6.25 2.02 22.89
N TYR A 542 -7.09 1.05 22.53
CA TYR A 542 -8.08 1.17 21.46
C TYR A 542 -9.27 2.05 21.86
N LYS A 543 -9.44 2.36 23.14
CA LYS A 543 -10.52 3.21 23.63
C LYS A 543 -10.26 4.63 23.23
N SER A 544 -11.16 5.17 22.42
CA SER A 544 -11.10 6.57 21.99
C SER A 544 -11.54 7.53 23.11
N ASN A 545 -11.23 8.80 22.91
CA ASN A 545 -11.69 9.94 23.72
C ASN A 545 -12.47 10.93 22.83
N ASP A 546 -12.94 12.04 23.42
CA ASP A 546 -13.74 13.05 22.71
C ASP A 546 -13.00 13.73 21.55
N TRP A 547 -11.68 13.59 21.45
CA TRP A 547 -10.85 14.27 20.47
C TRP A 547 -10.31 13.35 19.38
N ASN A 548 -10.37 12.02 19.54
CA ASN A 548 -9.76 11.09 18.60
C ASN A 548 -10.72 10.00 18.07
N GLY A 549 -12.01 10.04 18.41
CA GLY A 549 -12.96 8.98 18.03
C GLY A 549 -13.15 8.79 16.53
N GLU A 550 -12.83 9.80 15.70
CA GLU A 550 -12.92 9.74 14.25
C GLU A 550 -11.53 9.58 13.57
N ASP A 551 -10.46 9.45 14.36
CA ASP A 551 -9.10 9.34 13.81
C ASP A 551 -8.77 7.90 13.45
N GLU A 552 -8.69 7.61 12.16
CA GLU A 552 -8.25 6.33 11.61
C GLU A 552 -6.90 6.43 10.88
N LEU A 553 -6.23 7.61 10.93
CA LEU A 553 -5.06 7.88 10.09
C LEU A 553 -3.81 8.31 10.87
N ASN A 554 -3.98 8.90 12.05
CA ASN A 554 -2.90 9.60 12.75
C ASN A 554 -2.37 8.84 13.98
N TYR A 555 -2.82 7.59 14.17
CA TYR A 555 -2.32 6.70 15.23
C TYR A 555 -2.55 7.23 16.65
N SER A 556 -3.61 8.01 16.87
CA SER A 556 -3.95 8.58 18.17
C SER A 556 -4.52 7.56 19.15
N HIS A 557 -4.89 6.38 18.66
CA HIS A 557 -5.32 5.21 19.44
C HIS A 557 -5.02 3.94 18.64
N ALA A 558 -5.03 2.79 19.32
CA ALA A 558 -4.85 1.52 18.61
C ALA A 558 -6.10 1.18 17.80
N LEU A 559 -5.92 0.79 16.56
CA LEU A 559 -7.01 0.32 15.71
C LEU A 559 -7.21 -1.18 15.92
N PRO A 560 -8.40 -1.66 16.31
CA PRO A 560 -8.69 -3.08 16.42
C PRO A 560 -8.51 -3.78 15.06
N ARG A 561 -7.67 -4.81 15.02
CA ARG A 561 -7.39 -5.58 13.81
C ARG A 561 -7.95 -6.98 13.95
N ARG A 562 -8.65 -7.45 12.94
CA ARG A 562 -9.15 -8.82 12.93
C ARG A 562 -7.98 -9.81 12.97
N LEU A 563 -8.10 -10.88 13.76
CA LEU A 563 -7.12 -11.97 13.73
C LEU A 563 -7.12 -12.63 12.35
N SER A 564 -5.93 -13.01 11.87
CA SER A 564 -5.81 -13.82 10.65
C SER A 564 -6.45 -15.18 10.84
N ALA A 565 -6.71 -15.90 9.75
CA ALA A 565 -7.30 -17.23 9.81
C ALA A 565 -6.49 -18.18 10.70
N GLU A 566 -5.17 -18.15 10.56
CA GLU A 566 -4.23 -18.96 11.33
C GLU A 566 -4.24 -18.55 12.81
N GLN A 567 -4.14 -17.25 13.08
CA GLN A 567 -4.20 -16.71 14.46
C GLN A 567 -5.52 -17.04 15.14
N LEU A 568 -6.64 -16.93 14.42
CA LEU A 568 -7.96 -17.22 14.96
C LEU A 568 -8.12 -18.69 15.28
N TYR A 569 -7.68 -19.57 14.37
CA TYR A 569 -7.71 -21.01 14.60
C TYR A 569 -6.88 -21.39 15.82
N ASP A 570 -5.62 -20.96 15.87
CA ASP A 570 -4.69 -21.26 16.97
C ASP A 570 -5.18 -20.66 18.29
N ALA A 571 -5.83 -19.47 18.26
CA ALA A 571 -6.44 -18.86 19.44
C ALA A 571 -7.63 -19.67 19.98
N VAL A 572 -8.49 -20.25 19.11
CA VAL A 572 -9.57 -21.13 19.53
C VAL A 572 -9.00 -22.37 20.23
N GLN A 573 -7.99 -23.02 19.64
CA GLN A 573 -7.34 -24.19 20.25
C GLN A 573 -6.69 -23.83 21.60
N ALA A 574 -6.00 -22.71 21.68
CA ALA A 574 -5.37 -22.24 22.93
C ALA A 574 -6.41 -21.90 24.01
N ALA A 575 -7.52 -21.26 23.67
CA ALA A 575 -8.57 -20.90 24.61
C ALA A 575 -9.31 -22.12 25.17
N THR A 576 -9.69 -23.06 24.29
CA THR A 576 -10.42 -24.26 24.66
C THR A 576 -9.53 -25.38 25.26
N GLY A 577 -8.22 -25.32 24.99
CA GLY A 577 -7.27 -26.37 25.36
C GLY A 577 -7.49 -27.66 24.59
N SER A 578 -8.24 -27.59 23.47
CA SER A 578 -8.50 -28.73 22.59
C SER A 578 -7.25 -29.01 21.72
N LYS A 579 -7.02 -30.27 21.44
CA LYS A 579 -5.97 -30.76 20.53
C LYS A 579 -6.60 -31.33 19.25
N ARG A 580 -7.48 -30.58 18.64
CA ARG A 580 -8.22 -31.07 17.49
C ARG A 580 -7.33 -31.21 16.26
N LYS A 581 -7.47 -32.33 15.55
CA LYS A 581 -6.73 -32.62 14.31
C LYS A 581 -7.35 -31.89 13.13
N LEU A 582 -6.54 -31.17 12.42
CA LEU A 582 -6.84 -30.86 11.01
C LEU A 582 -6.50 -32.07 10.14
N PRO A 583 -7.23 -32.33 9.05
CA PRO A 583 -6.87 -33.38 8.11
C PRO A 583 -5.42 -33.24 7.63
N GLU A 584 -4.70 -34.35 7.52
CA GLU A 584 -3.33 -34.39 6.96
C GLU A 584 -2.24 -33.69 7.80
N VAL A 585 -2.54 -33.32 9.05
CA VAL A 585 -1.62 -32.55 9.90
C VAL A 585 -1.37 -33.27 11.23
N PRO A 586 -0.14 -33.18 11.77
CA PRO A 586 0.14 -33.68 13.13
C PRO A 586 -0.71 -33.00 14.19
N VAL A 587 -1.08 -33.74 15.25
CA VAL A 587 -2.03 -33.28 16.30
C VAL A 587 -1.60 -31.98 17.00
N GLU A 588 -0.30 -31.74 17.09
CA GLU A 588 0.25 -30.61 17.83
C GLU A 588 0.66 -29.43 16.92
N ALA A 589 0.50 -29.58 15.58
CA ALA A 589 0.85 -28.52 14.65
C ALA A 589 -0.15 -27.37 14.75
N LYS A 590 0.38 -26.16 14.85
CA LYS A 590 -0.39 -24.92 14.79
C LYS A 590 -0.63 -24.53 13.32
N ALA A 591 -1.71 -23.79 13.07
CA ALA A 591 -1.99 -23.32 11.70
C ALA A 591 -0.88 -22.45 11.10
N GLN A 592 -0.16 -21.71 11.94
CA GLN A 592 1.02 -20.92 11.51
C GLN A 592 2.26 -21.76 11.15
N ASP A 593 2.26 -23.08 11.39
CA ASP A 593 3.36 -23.98 11.02
C ASP A 593 3.19 -24.54 9.60
N PHE A 594 2.08 -24.26 8.92
CA PHE A 594 1.79 -24.81 7.60
C PHE A 594 2.58 -24.10 6.51
N VAL A 595 3.42 -24.85 5.83
CA VAL A 595 4.24 -24.37 4.71
C VAL A 595 3.37 -24.05 3.50
N ASP A 596 2.37 -24.88 3.20
CA ASP A 596 1.52 -24.78 2.03
C ASP A 596 0.10 -24.33 2.40
N PRO A 597 -0.46 -23.32 1.71
CA PRO A 597 -1.81 -22.84 1.96
C PRO A 597 -2.91 -23.85 1.60
N HIS A 598 -2.59 -24.92 0.86
CA HIS A 598 -3.56 -25.94 0.48
C HIS A 598 -3.73 -27.06 1.52
N VAL A 599 -2.97 -27.04 2.61
CA VAL A 599 -3.18 -27.95 3.76
C VAL A 599 -4.54 -27.66 4.39
N ALA A 600 -5.34 -28.68 4.65
CA ALA A 600 -6.72 -28.58 5.16
C ALA A 600 -7.61 -27.64 4.31
N LYS A 601 -7.52 -27.76 2.97
CA LYS A 601 -8.28 -26.94 2.02
C LYS A 601 -9.80 -27.10 2.19
N GLY A 602 -10.54 -26.02 1.96
CA GLY A 602 -12.01 -25.97 2.07
C GLY A 602 -12.53 -25.90 3.51
N GLY A 603 -11.65 -25.81 4.51
CA GLY A 603 -12.00 -25.74 5.92
C GLY A 603 -12.05 -24.33 6.50
N PHE A 604 -11.90 -24.27 7.84
CA PHE A 604 -11.96 -23.02 8.61
C PHE A 604 -10.98 -21.96 8.11
N LEU A 605 -9.73 -22.34 7.79
CA LEU A 605 -8.69 -21.38 7.39
C LEU A 605 -9.06 -20.63 6.10
N ASP A 606 -9.55 -21.34 5.09
CA ASP A 606 -9.94 -20.72 3.81
C ASP A 606 -11.19 -19.85 3.97
N LEU A 607 -12.15 -20.31 4.79
CA LEU A 607 -13.34 -19.55 5.12
C LEU A 607 -12.99 -18.21 5.77
N PHE A 608 -11.98 -18.18 6.66
CA PHE A 608 -11.55 -16.98 7.36
C PHE A 608 -10.47 -16.17 6.65
N GLY A 609 -10.20 -16.47 5.37
CA GLY A 609 -9.45 -15.59 4.46
C GLY A 609 -7.96 -15.87 4.39
N ARG A 610 -7.52 -17.14 4.64
CA ARG A 610 -6.16 -17.57 4.32
C ARG A 610 -5.89 -17.35 2.84
N PRO A 611 -4.77 -16.69 2.44
CA PRO A 611 -4.45 -16.44 1.03
C PRO A 611 -4.06 -17.74 0.31
N GLU A 612 -4.37 -17.82 -0.98
CA GLU A 612 -3.94 -18.94 -1.84
C GLU A 612 -2.50 -18.76 -2.37
N ARG A 613 -1.85 -17.61 -2.06
CA ARG A 613 -0.49 -17.26 -2.49
C ARG A 613 -0.35 -17.18 -4.02
N GLN A 614 -1.35 -16.57 -4.68
CA GLN A 614 -1.35 -16.38 -6.12
C GLN A 614 -0.61 -15.10 -6.54
N THR A 615 -0.59 -14.10 -5.68
CA THR A 615 0.04 -12.80 -5.92
C THR A 615 0.98 -12.42 -4.78
N SER A 616 1.90 -11.49 -5.05
CA SER A 616 2.80 -10.94 -4.03
C SER A 616 2.22 -9.69 -3.35
N CYS A 617 0.89 -9.62 -3.20
CA CYS A 617 0.18 -8.48 -2.63
C CYS A 617 -0.35 -8.81 -1.23
N GLU A 618 -0.19 -7.86 -0.30
CA GLU A 618 -0.86 -7.93 1.02
C GLU A 618 -2.39 -8.01 0.89
N CYS A 619 -2.95 -7.52 -0.20
CA CYS A 619 -4.38 -7.49 -0.48
C CYS A 619 -5.00 -8.87 -0.72
N GLU A 620 -4.21 -9.92 -0.89
CA GLU A 620 -4.72 -11.29 -1.09
C GLU A 620 -5.32 -11.87 0.19
N ARG A 621 -4.80 -11.47 1.35
CA ARG A 621 -5.35 -11.86 2.65
C ARG A 621 -6.65 -11.09 2.92
N ARG A 622 -7.79 -11.80 2.89
CA ARG A 622 -9.10 -11.19 3.08
C ARG A 622 -9.36 -10.86 4.54
N THR A 623 -9.68 -9.63 4.81
CA THR A 623 -10.08 -9.13 6.14
C THR A 623 -11.57 -8.87 6.26
N ASP A 624 -12.31 -8.93 5.15
CA ASP A 624 -13.75 -8.66 5.11
C ASP A 624 -14.53 -9.70 5.92
N VAL A 625 -15.59 -9.23 6.58
CA VAL A 625 -16.52 -10.09 7.31
C VAL A 625 -17.63 -10.56 6.37
N SER A 626 -17.87 -11.88 6.33
CA SER A 626 -18.96 -12.47 5.57
C SER A 626 -20.00 -13.12 6.48
N LEU A 627 -21.24 -13.23 5.98
CA LEU A 627 -22.32 -13.94 6.68
C LEU A 627 -21.93 -15.40 6.97
N VAL A 628 -21.24 -16.05 6.04
CA VAL A 628 -20.82 -17.47 6.19
C VAL A 628 -19.81 -17.61 7.33
N GLN A 629 -18.90 -16.65 7.49
CA GLN A 629 -17.97 -16.62 8.63
C GLN A 629 -18.73 -16.45 9.96
N ALA A 630 -19.68 -15.52 10.02
CA ALA A 630 -20.50 -15.31 11.21
C ALA A 630 -21.30 -16.56 11.58
N LEU A 631 -21.93 -17.22 10.61
CA LEU A 631 -22.66 -18.48 10.84
C LEU A 631 -21.72 -19.63 11.29
N ASN A 632 -20.50 -19.68 10.78
CA ASN A 632 -19.51 -20.68 11.20
C ASN A 632 -19.02 -20.44 12.63
N LEU A 633 -18.84 -19.20 13.05
CA LEU A 633 -18.51 -18.85 14.44
C LEU A 633 -19.65 -19.24 15.39
N LEU A 634 -20.90 -19.05 14.99
CA LEU A 634 -22.07 -19.37 15.82
C LEU A 634 -22.33 -20.87 15.94
N ASN A 635 -22.23 -21.63 14.83
CA ASN A 635 -22.69 -23.03 14.75
C ASN A 635 -21.65 -23.98 14.12
N GLY A 636 -20.43 -23.51 13.80
CA GLY A 636 -19.42 -24.34 13.14
C GLY A 636 -18.79 -25.35 14.07
N GLY A 637 -18.55 -26.56 13.56
CA GLY A 637 -17.95 -27.65 14.32
C GLY A 637 -16.57 -27.33 14.90
N THR A 638 -15.79 -26.45 14.28
CA THR A 638 -14.48 -26.03 14.83
C THR A 638 -14.60 -25.39 16.20
N ILE A 639 -15.63 -24.56 16.42
CA ILE A 639 -15.86 -23.88 17.69
C ILE A 639 -16.56 -24.83 18.68
N SER A 640 -17.71 -25.38 18.30
CA SER A 640 -18.54 -26.20 19.20
C SER A 640 -17.82 -27.45 19.72
N ASP A 641 -17.14 -28.15 18.82
CA ASP A 641 -16.46 -29.41 19.22
C ASP A 641 -15.18 -29.11 20.03
N SER A 642 -14.49 -27.98 19.77
CA SER A 642 -13.33 -27.58 20.60
C SER A 642 -13.75 -27.17 22.01
N ILE A 643 -14.92 -26.54 22.18
CA ILE A 643 -15.48 -26.19 23.49
C ILE A 643 -15.89 -27.48 24.25
N ALA A 644 -16.51 -28.42 23.56
CA ALA A 644 -17.02 -29.68 24.15
C ALA A 644 -15.96 -30.78 24.32
N ASP A 645 -14.69 -30.50 23.96
CA ASP A 645 -13.61 -31.50 24.02
C ASP A 645 -13.44 -32.06 25.44
N PRO A 646 -13.59 -33.40 25.64
CA PRO A 646 -13.46 -34.03 26.96
C PRO A 646 -12.05 -33.92 27.55
N GLU A 647 -11.05 -33.66 26.74
CA GLU A 647 -9.67 -33.38 27.17
C GLU A 647 -9.36 -31.86 27.19
N GLY A 648 -10.37 -31.04 26.92
CA GLY A 648 -10.25 -29.60 26.86
C GLY A 648 -10.12 -28.92 28.23
N ARG A 649 -10.02 -27.59 28.21
CA ARG A 649 -9.84 -26.75 29.39
C ARG A 649 -11.00 -26.87 30.37
N ILE A 650 -12.25 -26.79 29.88
CA ILE A 650 -13.45 -26.87 30.73
C ILE A 650 -13.52 -28.20 31.46
N ALA A 651 -13.38 -29.30 30.75
CA ALA A 651 -13.39 -30.64 31.35
C ALA A 651 -12.32 -30.80 32.45
N LYS A 652 -11.10 -30.33 32.20
CA LYS A 652 -10.00 -30.34 33.18
C LYS A 652 -10.28 -29.49 34.42
N LEU A 653 -10.92 -28.34 34.27
CA LEU A 653 -11.28 -27.46 35.39
C LEU A 653 -12.41 -28.06 36.22
N LEU A 654 -13.41 -28.69 35.59
CA LEU A 654 -14.50 -29.38 36.25
C LEU A 654 -14.00 -30.60 37.05
N LEU A 655 -13.12 -31.40 36.46
CA LEU A 655 -12.46 -32.52 37.15
C LEU A 655 -11.67 -32.09 38.39
N LYS A 656 -11.03 -30.93 38.34
CA LYS A 656 -10.30 -30.30 39.48
C LYS A 656 -11.24 -29.69 40.51
N ASN A 657 -12.54 -29.63 40.24
CA ASN A 657 -13.57 -29.02 41.06
C ASN A 657 -13.22 -27.59 41.54
N VAL A 658 -12.67 -26.78 40.65
CA VAL A 658 -12.30 -25.37 40.95
C VAL A 658 -13.54 -24.53 41.30
N SER A 659 -13.41 -23.43 42.05
CA SER A 659 -14.55 -22.54 42.35
C SER A 659 -15.12 -21.91 41.06
N ASN A 660 -16.40 -21.45 41.10
CA ASN A 660 -16.98 -20.72 39.94
C ASN A 660 -16.17 -19.48 39.60
N LYS A 661 -15.67 -18.78 40.62
CA LYS A 661 -14.81 -17.62 40.43
C LYS A 661 -13.53 -17.96 39.66
N ASP A 662 -12.84 -19.03 40.07
CA ASP A 662 -11.59 -19.45 39.42
C ASP A 662 -11.87 -19.98 38.00
N LEU A 663 -13.01 -20.67 37.78
CA LEU A 663 -13.43 -21.13 36.47
C LEU A 663 -13.66 -19.94 35.52
N VAL A 664 -14.45 -18.92 35.93
CA VAL A 664 -14.73 -17.72 35.14
C VAL A 664 -13.42 -16.99 34.83
N GLU A 665 -12.56 -16.79 35.84
CA GLU A 665 -11.28 -16.10 35.67
C GLU A 665 -10.39 -16.81 34.65
N GLU A 666 -10.29 -18.13 34.73
CA GLU A 666 -9.48 -18.93 33.80
C GLU A 666 -10.02 -18.86 32.36
N LEU A 667 -11.35 -18.91 32.17
CA LEU A 667 -11.97 -18.78 30.84
C LEU A 667 -11.73 -17.39 30.23
N TYR A 668 -11.87 -16.32 31.01
CA TYR A 668 -11.58 -14.95 30.53
C TYR A 668 -10.12 -14.76 30.18
N LEU A 669 -9.20 -15.25 30.99
CA LEU A 669 -7.77 -15.15 30.71
C LEU A 669 -7.40 -15.95 29.45
N ALA A 670 -7.96 -17.14 29.27
CA ALA A 670 -7.67 -18.01 28.13
C ALA A 670 -8.25 -17.45 26.82
N ALA A 671 -9.46 -16.90 26.85
CA ALA A 671 -10.12 -16.38 25.65
C ALA A 671 -9.72 -14.93 25.36
N LEU A 672 -9.85 -14.04 26.35
CA LEU A 672 -9.72 -12.59 26.15
C LEU A 672 -8.35 -12.02 26.55
N GLY A 673 -7.48 -12.84 27.17
CA GLY A 673 -6.18 -12.36 27.64
C GLY A 673 -6.25 -11.36 28.79
N ARG A 674 -7.38 -11.25 29.50
CA ARG A 674 -7.58 -10.33 30.62
C ARG A 674 -8.45 -10.94 31.71
N PHE A 675 -8.38 -10.36 32.90
CA PHE A 675 -9.30 -10.68 33.97
C PHE A 675 -10.72 -10.17 33.65
N PRO A 676 -11.79 -10.87 34.13
CA PRO A 676 -13.15 -10.37 34.05
C PRO A 676 -13.31 -9.10 34.89
N GLN A 677 -14.12 -8.16 34.39
CA GLN A 677 -14.53 -6.99 35.18
C GLN A 677 -15.52 -7.42 36.30
N ALA A 678 -15.68 -6.59 37.33
CA ALA A 678 -16.58 -6.92 38.45
C ALA A 678 -18.01 -7.29 37.99
N LYS A 679 -18.59 -6.55 37.04
CA LYS A 679 -19.90 -6.85 36.47
C LYS A 679 -19.93 -8.16 35.69
N GLU A 680 -18.88 -8.44 34.90
CA GLU A 680 -18.74 -9.68 34.13
C GLU A 680 -18.61 -10.90 35.08
N MET A 681 -17.80 -10.77 36.13
CA MET A 681 -17.64 -11.82 37.16
C MET A 681 -18.97 -12.13 37.86
N THR A 682 -19.72 -11.11 38.26
CA THR A 682 -21.02 -11.29 38.92
C THR A 682 -22.01 -12.02 38.00
N ALA A 683 -22.20 -11.51 36.77
CA ALA A 683 -23.09 -12.12 35.79
C ALA A 683 -22.73 -13.56 35.44
N ALA A 684 -21.43 -13.86 35.25
CA ALA A 684 -20.97 -15.21 34.94
C ALA A 684 -21.18 -16.17 36.12
N ASN A 685 -20.91 -15.75 37.37
CA ASN A 685 -21.17 -16.60 38.54
C ASN A 685 -22.66 -16.90 38.74
N GLU A 686 -23.53 -15.88 38.55
CA GLU A 686 -24.99 -16.08 38.59
C GLU A 686 -25.49 -17.05 37.51
N TYR A 687 -24.88 -16.98 36.30
CA TYR A 687 -25.22 -17.85 35.20
C TYR A 687 -24.79 -19.29 35.46
N LEU A 688 -23.58 -19.52 35.97
CA LEU A 688 -23.01 -20.81 36.31
C LEU A 688 -23.81 -21.52 37.48
N ALA A 689 -24.53 -20.73 38.29
CA ALA A 689 -25.34 -21.27 39.37
C ALA A 689 -26.72 -21.81 38.92
N LYS A 690 -27.11 -21.59 37.65
CA LYS A 690 -28.43 -21.90 37.09
C LYS A 690 -28.39 -23.15 36.18
N GLY A 691 -28.27 -24.36 36.76
CA GLY A 691 -28.33 -25.62 35.99
C GLY A 691 -27.05 -26.43 35.95
N ASP A 692 -26.82 -27.20 34.88
CA ASP A 692 -25.59 -27.99 34.74
C ASP A 692 -24.38 -27.08 34.56
N ARG A 693 -23.42 -27.23 35.45
CA ARG A 693 -22.22 -26.39 35.49
C ARG A 693 -21.34 -26.53 34.26
N GLY A 694 -21.29 -27.77 33.70
CA GLY A 694 -20.49 -28.04 32.50
C GLY A 694 -21.09 -27.35 31.27
N GLU A 695 -22.40 -27.51 31.06
CA GLU A 695 -23.10 -26.84 29.96
C GLU A 695 -22.98 -25.32 30.07
N LYS A 696 -23.17 -24.78 31.28
CA LYS A 696 -23.06 -23.32 31.51
C LYS A 696 -21.64 -22.77 31.28
N ALA A 697 -20.61 -23.56 31.59
CA ALA A 697 -19.23 -23.18 31.28
C ALA A 697 -18.94 -23.23 29.79
N GLN A 698 -19.53 -24.17 29.04
CA GLN A 698 -19.45 -24.24 27.59
C GLN A 698 -20.15 -23.03 26.94
N ASP A 699 -21.36 -22.67 27.38
CA ASP A 699 -22.10 -21.50 26.95
C ASP A 699 -21.29 -20.20 27.19
N LEU A 700 -20.65 -20.06 28.36
CA LEU A 700 -19.80 -18.93 28.67
C LEU A 700 -18.58 -18.86 27.74
N MET A 701 -17.88 -19.98 27.51
CA MET A 701 -16.76 -20.04 26.57
C MET A 701 -17.21 -19.67 25.15
N TRP A 702 -18.35 -20.19 24.71
CA TRP A 702 -18.92 -19.86 23.41
C TRP A 702 -19.19 -18.34 23.28
N ALA A 703 -19.77 -17.72 24.29
CA ALA A 703 -20.00 -16.27 24.30
C ALA A 703 -18.70 -15.46 24.24
N LEU A 704 -17.66 -15.91 24.97
CA LEU A 704 -16.34 -15.27 24.94
C LEU A 704 -15.69 -15.37 23.56
N LEU A 705 -15.70 -16.55 22.91
CA LEU A 705 -15.11 -16.79 21.60
C LEU A 705 -15.83 -16.03 20.47
N ASN A 706 -17.12 -15.69 20.65
CA ASN A 706 -17.91 -14.90 19.72
C ASN A 706 -17.84 -13.38 19.98
N SER A 707 -17.11 -12.95 21.00
CA SER A 707 -16.97 -11.52 21.33
C SER A 707 -15.94 -10.81 20.47
N ASN A 708 -16.12 -9.50 20.27
CA ASN A 708 -15.12 -8.65 19.60
C ASN A 708 -13.76 -8.70 20.33
N GLY A 709 -13.74 -8.87 21.64
CA GLY A 709 -12.52 -9.00 22.43
C GLY A 709 -11.69 -10.25 22.09
N PHE A 710 -12.32 -11.29 21.54
CA PHE A 710 -11.65 -12.49 21.04
C PHE A 710 -11.26 -12.38 19.57
N LEU A 711 -12.19 -11.93 18.73
CA LEU A 711 -12.04 -11.93 17.26
C LEU A 711 -11.04 -10.86 16.75
N PHE A 712 -10.79 -9.84 17.54
CA PHE A 712 -9.90 -8.74 17.17
C PHE A 712 -8.68 -8.66 18.11
N ASN A 713 -7.56 -8.28 17.54
CA ASN A 713 -6.39 -7.82 18.26
C ASN A 713 -6.57 -6.31 18.56
N GLN A 714 -6.80 -5.97 19.85
CA GLN A 714 -7.18 -4.63 20.31
C GLN A 714 -6.04 -3.92 21.03
#